data_2ca976f4f19cbfa89e39110e4efb775f
#
_entry.id   2ca976f4f19cbfa89e39110e4efb775f
#
_cell.length_a   1.000
_cell.length_b   1.000
_cell.length_c   1.000
_cell.angle_alpha   90.00
_cell.angle_beta   90.00
_cell.angle_gamma   90.00
#
_symmetry.space_group_name_H-M   'P 1'
#
loop_
_entity.id
_entity.type
_entity.pdbx_description
1 polymer ?
#
loop_
_entity_poly.entity_id
_entity_poly.type
_entity_poly.pdbx_seq_one_letter_code
_entity_poly.pdbx_strand_id
1 'polypeptide(L)'
;MLELRNIKKSYKIGDTVTEALKGISINFRESEFVAILGQSGCGKTTLLNVIGGLDKYDSGDLLINGRTTKEYKDSDWDKYRNYSIGFVFQSYNLIPHQNVLSNVELALSLGGVSKAERKRRAKKALEDVGLGDQLYKKPSEMSGGQMQRVAIARALVNNPDIILADEPTGALDSETSLQVMDILKEVAKDRLVIMVTHNPDLADTYATRTIRMLDGVIISDSSPLSEQEIENERVADVQKNEQEKKAKKPSMSIFTSFGLSLKNLITKKARTALTSFAGSIGIIGIALIFAVSQGMTTYINTMQEDTLSSYPLTLESQHMDIGSLLTAFMSGATSGEEHENDAIYQKAMFYNLVNALNDMETSENDLKAFKEFLESERAKSEEESELKAAINGVQYTYDLDMLIYTENIDGDIIRSDSEALMQELLIEYFGLDFTSYIEMSESMMGTSMMTPTIKLWQEILPGDNGAPINDLLMKQYDVIYGSWPNSYDEIVLVVDENNEIDDMSLYALGLTSKEDIDALADAAFGKKPIQSANRKWTYEQICNMEFRTILSADCYTKDETTGAYIDLRETQAGLKVLYANGLTLKVSGIIRPSEDAVSTMLTGSIGYTHKLTEYVIEKSKSSAAIKAQLDSPETDIFTNLPFRENTGNLSELEKIDEFNKYVSALDTKGKAEAYISIKSTPSQEELDMIVNETLSKMDREGMEQAMIQFITAQMGLSENDIMGYIEAMSDEDIEELFVQMITEQTKAQYAAQVQQQLGSLSDEQLAAMLDTELPLYTKEQLVLYYDEVLEFSDSTYEKNLKALGYVDLDDPASINLYAASFEQKDIIEAAILDYNEKVPDLQKITYTDYVGLMMSSITTIINAITYVLIAFVAISLIVSSIMIGVITLISVQERTKEIGILRAIGASKRNVSSMFNAETVIIGFTSGTLGVLITYLLCIPINAILHAITEINNLNAILPVPVAIILVAISVILTVFAGIIPSRSAAKKDPVVALRTE
;
A
#
# COMPACT_ATOMS: atom_id res chain seq x y z
N MET A 1 57.45 20.96 -43.91
CA MET A 1 58.32 22.08 -43.41
C MET A 1 57.73 22.76 -42.19
N LEU A 2 58.54 23.12 -41.20
CA LEU A 2 58.13 23.89 -40.03
C LEU A 2 58.74 25.31 -40.13
N GLU A 3 57.86 26.33 -40.08
CA GLU A 3 58.29 27.74 -40.31
C GLU A 3 57.67 28.61 -39.21
N LEU A 4 58.50 29.41 -38.50
CA LEU A 4 58.15 30.44 -37.56
C LEU A 4 58.37 31.82 -38.13
N ARG A 5 57.38 32.70 -38.09
CA ARG A 5 57.46 34.08 -38.54
C ARG A 5 57.09 35.06 -37.45
N ASN A 6 58.07 35.75 -36.94
CA ASN A 6 57.97 36.81 -35.93
C ASN A 6 57.15 36.37 -34.71
N ILE A 7 57.45 35.17 -34.17
CA ILE A 7 56.75 34.61 -32.99
C ILE A 7 57.09 35.40 -31.75
N LYS A 8 56.06 35.92 -31.07
CA LYS A 8 56.20 36.59 -29.76
C LYS A 8 55.39 35.85 -28.71
N LYS A 9 55.93 35.76 -27.50
CA LYS A 9 55.25 35.14 -26.34
C LYS A 9 55.66 35.86 -25.07
N SER A 10 54.66 36.24 -24.26
CA SER A 10 54.84 36.89 -22.98
C SER A 10 54.09 36.08 -21.90
N TYR A 11 54.61 36.07 -20.68
CA TYR A 11 53.95 35.53 -19.52
C TYR A 11 53.65 36.64 -18.52
N LYS A 12 52.41 36.65 -17.98
CA LYS A 12 52.06 37.60 -16.93
C LYS A 12 52.09 36.84 -15.57
N ILE A 13 52.93 37.31 -14.68
CA ILE A 13 53.07 36.77 -13.32
C ILE A 13 52.79 37.92 -12.34
N GLY A 14 51.59 37.94 -11.77
CA GLY A 14 51.10 39.11 -11.01
C GLY A 14 51.01 40.34 -11.90
N ASP A 15 51.67 41.43 -11.53
CA ASP A 15 51.72 42.69 -12.31
C ASP A 15 52.88 42.79 -13.28
N THR A 16 53.81 41.80 -13.28
CA THR A 16 54.99 41.79 -14.12
C THR A 16 54.74 40.98 -15.39
N VAL A 17 55.06 41.58 -16.53
CA VAL A 17 55.00 40.93 -17.86
C VAL A 17 56.43 40.61 -18.30
N THR A 18 56.73 39.35 -18.52
CA THR A 18 58.05 38.87 -18.99
C THR A 18 57.89 38.40 -20.44
N GLU A 19 58.53 39.04 -21.34
CA GLU A 19 58.64 38.66 -22.76
C GLU A 19 59.61 37.51 -22.93
N ALA A 20 59.11 36.27 -23.11
CA ALA A 20 59.94 35.06 -23.26
C ALA A 20 60.44 34.88 -24.71
N LEU A 21 59.65 35.29 -25.70
CA LEU A 21 60.00 35.28 -27.15
C LEU A 21 59.71 36.66 -27.71
N LYS A 22 60.72 37.25 -28.38
CA LYS A 22 60.71 38.66 -28.81
C LYS A 22 60.73 38.80 -30.35
N GLY A 23 60.00 37.91 -31.06
CA GLY A 23 59.89 37.93 -32.53
C GLY A 23 60.84 36.95 -33.23
N ILE A 24 60.74 35.69 -32.85
CA ILE A 24 61.50 34.59 -33.46
C ILE A 24 61.03 34.29 -34.86
N SER A 25 61.96 34.29 -35.83
CA SER A 25 61.76 33.84 -37.20
C SER A 25 62.77 32.77 -37.55
N ILE A 26 62.31 31.58 -37.91
CA ILE A 26 63.21 30.46 -38.27
C ILE A 26 62.44 29.40 -39.06
N ASN A 27 63.17 28.75 -40.00
CA ASN A 27 62.69 27.64 -40.85
C ASN A 27 63.51 26.40 -40.54
N PHE A 28 62.84 25.20 -40.55
CA PHE A 28 63.49 23.94 -40.26
C PHE A 28 63.34 23.03 -41.53
N ARG A 29 64.36 22.19 -41.78
CA ARG A 29 64.35 21.15 -42.84
C ARG A 29 63.51 19.94 -42.33
N GLU A 30 63.05 19.14 -43.25
CA GLU A 30 62.26 17.92 -42.89
C GLU A 30 63.12 16.86 -42.19
N SER A 31 64.36 16.81 -42.35
CA SER A 31 65.31 15.92 -41.69
C SER A 31 66.61 16.69 -41.38
N GLU A 32 66.78 17.01 -40.11
CA GLU A 32 68.00 17.61 -39.54
C GLU A 32 68.04 17.44 -38.00
N PHE A 33 69.22 17.53 -37.42
CA PHE A 33 69.40 17.59 -35.99
C PHE A 33 69.74 19.01 -35.58
N VAL A 34 68.78 19.73 -35.04
CA VAL A 34 68.91 21.11 -34.62
C VAL A 34 69.13 21.22 -33.13
N ALA A 35 70.22 21.83 -32.66
CA ALA A 35 70.39 22.17 -31.26
C ALA A 35 70.12 23.67 -31.06
N ILE A 36 69.18 23.99 -30.15
CA ILE A 36 68.91 25.35 -29.68
C ILE A 36 69.71 25.53 -28.39
N LEU A 37 70.77 26.30 -28.47
CA LEU A 37 71.72 26.55 -27.38
C LEU A 37 71.52 27.94 -26.77
N GLY A 38 71.52 28.00 -25.42
CA GLY A 38 71.42 29.27 -24.71
C GLY A 38 71.36 29.08 -23.20
N GLN A 39 71.54 30.17 -22.45
CA GLN A 39 71.54 30.16 -20.99
C GLN A 39 70.13 29.80 -20.46
N SER A 40 70.05 29.32 -19.21
CA SER A 40 68.77 29.05 -18.55
C SER A 40 67.91 30.33 -18.52
N GLY A 41 66.61 30.23 -18.82
CA GLY A 41 65.70 31.37 -18.83
C GLY A 41 65.63 32.16 -20.13
N CYS A 42 66.49 31.92 -21.15
CA CYS A 42 66.48 32.69 -22.43
C CYS A 42 65.32 32.37 -23.38
N GLY A 43 64.30 31.56 -23.00
CA GLY A 43 63.10 31.27 -23.82
C GLY A 43 63.13 29.96 -24.58
N LYS A 44 64.15 29.10 -24.47
CA LYS A 44 64.28 27.84 -25.26
C LYS A 44 63.11 26.87 -25.09
N THR A 45 62.76 26.52 -23.85
CA THR A 45 61.65 25.64 -23.55
C THR A 45 60.30 26.27 -23.97
N THR A 46 60.19 27.62 -23.89
CA THR A 46 59.00 28.32 -24.37
C THR A 46 58.85 28.17 -25.90
N LEU A 47 59.99 28.33 -26.63
CA LEU A 47 60.01 28.14 -28.07
C LEU A 47 59.62 26.69 -28.44
N LEU A 48 60.14 25.69 -27.74
CA LEU A 48 59.87 24.29 -27.94
C LEU A 48 58.37 23.98 -27.68
N ASN A 49 57.80 24.56 -26.60
CA ASN A 49 56.35 24.41 -26.29
C ASN A 49 55.45 25.07 -27.32
N VAL A 50 55.83 26.20 -27.89
CA VAL A 50 55.11 26.86 -28.98
C VAL A 50 55.15 26.01 -30.25
N ILE A 51 56.31 25.49 -30.62
CA ILE A 51 56.46 24.57 -31.78
C ILE A 51 55.61 23.31 -31.56
N GLY A 52 55.66 22.72 -30.37
CA GLY A 52 54.91 21.52 -30.02
C GLY A 52 53.40 21.77 -29.85
N GLY A 53 52.90 23.00 -29.94
CA GLY A 53 51.50 23.35 -29.72
C GLY A 53 51.01 23.06 -28.29
N LEU A 54 51.95 23.04 -27.32
CA LEU A 54 51.63 22.96 -25.91
C LEU A 54 51.26 24.33 -25.34
N ASP A 55 51.88 25.38 -25.86
CA ASP A 55 51.58 26.77 -25.51
C ASP A 55 51.20 27.57 -26.77
N LYS A 56 50.41 28.59 -26.61
CA LYS A 56 50.02 29.50 -27.69
C LYS A 56 50.93 30.71 -27.73
N TYR A 57 51.35 31.14 -28.93
CA TYR A 57 52.08 32.41 -29.12
C TYR A 57 51.10 33.59 -29.11
N ASP A 58 51.59 34.77 -28.73
CA ASP A 58 50.76 35.99 -28.66
C ASP A 58 50.62 36.69 -30.01
N SER A 59 51.67 36.69 -30.78
CA SER A 59 51.68 37.28 -32.16
C SER A 59 52.73 36.58 -33.02
N GLY A 60 52.64 36.80 -34.32
CA GLY A 60 53.45 36.13 -35.34
C GLY A 60 52.62 35.07 -36.06
N ASP A 61 53.32 34.16 -36.76
CA ASP A 61 52.67 33.03 -37.43
C ASP A 61 53.57 31.79 -37.39
N LEU A 62 52.97 30.67 -37.04
CA LEU A 62 53.60 29.35 -37.07
C LEU A 62 52.96 28.56 -38.21
N LEU A 63 53.76 28.19 -39.21
CA LEU A 63 53.29 27.38 -40.32
C LEU A 63 53.82 25.95 -40.16
N ILE A 64 52.94 24.98 -40.34
CA ILE A 64 53.23 23.54 -40.31
C ILE A 64 52.79 22.93 -41.61
N ASN A 65 53.69 22.38 -42.40
CA ASN A 65 53.44 21.88 -43.75
C ASN A 65 52.71 22.91 -44.59
N GLY A 66 53.15 24.17 -44.57
CA GLY A 66 52.58 25.28 -45.34
C GLY A 66 51.22 25.81 -44.87
N ARG A 67 50.62 25.26 -43.75
CA ARG A 67 49.36 25.71 -43.24
C ARG A 67 49.59 26.55 -41.96
N THR A 68 48.96 27.73 -41.88
CA THR A 68 49.05 28.59 -40.68
C THR A 68 48.29 27.95 -39.50
N THR A 69 48.92 27.97 -38.34
CA THR A 69 48.31 27.45 -37.11
C THR A 69 47.24 28.38 -36.52
N LYS A 70 47.06 29.60 -37.03
CA LYS A 70 45.93 30.49 -36.71
C LYS A 70 44.57 29.86 -37.08
N GLU A 71 44.55 29.01 -38.09
CA GLU A 71 43.35 28.29 -38.55
C GLU A 71 43.13 27.00 -37.80
N TYR A 72 44.04 26.57 -36.91
CA TYR A 72 43.96 25.31 -36.18
C TYR A 72 42.90 25.37 -35.06
N LYS A 73 42.01 24.38 -35.11
CA LYS A 73 41.07 24.11 -34.01
C LYS A 73 41.75 23.22 -32.95
N ASP A 74 41.21 23.13 -31.75
CA ASP A 74 41.72 22.25 -30.72
C ASP A 74 41.96 20.80 -31.24
N SER A 75 41.11 20.30 -32.12
CA SER A 75 41.24 18.98 -32.72
C SER A 75 42.44 18.85 -33.67
N ASP A 76 42.87 19.93 -34.29
CA ASP A 76 44.02 19.94 -35.19
C ASP A 76 45.33 19.94 -34.39
N TRP A 77 45.35 20.69 -33.27
CA TRP A 77 46.43 20.64 -32.29
C TRP A 77 46.55 19.24 -31.62
N ASP A 78 45.41 18.60 -31.28
CA ASP A 78 45.41 17.26 -30.70
C ASP A 78 45.96 16.21 -31.69
N LYS A 79 45.65 16.34 -33.00
CA LYS A 79 46.22 15.50 -34.06
C LYS A 79 47.74 15.73 -34.23
N TYR A 80 48.12 17.00 -34.31
CA TYR A 80 49.52 17.38 -34.46
C TYR A 80 50.39 16.81 -33.34
N ARG A 81 49.95 16.96 -32.06
CA ARG A 81 50.66 16.38 -30.91
C ARG A 81 50.67 14.87 -30.86
N ASN A 82 49.66 14.19 -31.40
CA ASN A 82 49.60 12.75 -31.38
C ASN A 82 50.34 12.06 -32.52
N TYR A 83 50.28 12.63 -33.70
CA TYR A 83 50.84 11.96 -34.87
C TYR A 83 52.11 12.61 -35.44
N SER A 84 52.23 13.97 -35.41
CA SER A 84 53.35 14.68 -36.05
C SER A 84 54.47 15.03 -35.10
N ILE A 85 54.21 15.06 -33.79
CA ILE A 85 55.18 15.43 -32.79
C ILE A 85 55.47 14.26 -31.83
N GLY A 86 56.74 14.02 -31.54
CA GLY A 86 57.24 13.22 -30.45
C GLY A 86 57.89 14.11 -29.37
N PHE A 87 57.34 14.16 -28.19
CA PHE A 87 57.90 14.99 -27.10
C PHE A 87 58.78 14.20 -26.13
N VAL A 88 60.02 14.63 -25.94
CA VAL A 88 60.97 14.15 -24.94
C VAL A 88 61.20 15.27 -23.91
N PHE A 89 60.62 15.14 -22.74
CA PHE A 89 60.62 16.12 -21.68
C PHE A 89 61.88 15.99 -20.80
N GLN A 90 62.29 17.09 -20.17
CA GLN A 90 63.41 17.15 -19.24
C GLN A 90 63.24 16.22 -18.04
N SER A 91 62.00 16.11 -17.47
CA SER A 91 61.67 15.32 -16.29
C SER A 91 60.94 14.00 -16.63
N TYR A 92 61.28 13.31 -17.71
CA TYR A 92 60.76 12.04 -18.17
C TYR A 92 59.22 11.98 -18.36
N ASN A 93 58.48 12.55 -17.43
CA ASN A 93 56.98 12.62 -17.48
C ASN A 93 56.35 11.25 -17.77
N LEU A 94 56.77 10.22 -17.06
CA LEU A 94 56.17 8.91 -17.10
C LEU A 94 55.11 8.80 -16.01
N ILE A 95 54.03 8.02 -16.31
CA ILE A 95 52.97 7.75 -15.33
C ILE A 95 53.46 6.72 -14.34
N PRO A 96 53.64 7.09 -13.03
CA PRO A 96 54.42 6.28 -12.06
C PRO A 96 53.78 4.91 -11.76
N HIS A 97 52.43 4.81 -11.81
CA HIS A 97 51.70 3.58 -11.50
C HIS A 97 51.59 2.65 -12.70
N GLN A 98 51.97 3.07 -13.89
CA GLN A 98 51.98 2.24 -15.10
C GLN A 98 53.37 1.66 -15.34
N ASN A 99 53.45 0.43 -15.89
CA ASN A 99 54.71 -0.14 -16.30
C ASN A 99 55.25 0.54 -17.57
N VAL A 100 56.50 0.24 -17.91
CA VAL A 100 57.22 0.79 -19.04
C VAL A 100 56.42 0.59 -20.35
N LEU A 101 55.97 -0.62 -20.65
CA LEU A 101 55.20 -0.95 -21.85
C LEU A 101 53.91 -0.12 -21.91
N SER A 102 53.18 -0.02 -20.81
CA SER A 102 51.93 0.76 -20.73
C SER A 102 52.16 2.25 -20.93
N ASN A 103 53.27 2.81 -20.47
CA ASN A 103 53.65 4.20 -20.67
C ASN A 103 53.86 4.49 -22.18
N VAL A 104 54.48 3.56 -22.92
CA VAL A 104 54.69 3.70 -24.38
C VAL A 104 53.39 3.45 -25.15
N GLU A 105 52.60 2.41 -24.78
CA GLU A 105 51.27 2.12 -25.35
C GLU A 105 50.32 3.30 -25.30
N LEU A 106 50.48 4.20 -24.31
CA LEU A 106 49.59 5.32 -24.08
C LEU A 106 49.42 6.20 -25.30
N ALA A 107 50.52 6.56 -25.99
CA ALA A 107 50.49 7.38 -27.17
C ALA A 107 49.64 6.72 -28.30
N LEU A 108 49.81 5.43 -28.51
CA LEU A 108 49.04 4.65 -29.48
C LEU A 108 47.57 4.49 -29.07
N SER A 109 47.28 4.42 -27.75
CA SER A 109 45.95 4.33 -27.23
C SER A 109 45.09 5.53 -27.55
N LEU A 110 45.66 6.72 -27.52
CA LEU A 110 45.04 7.98 -27.91
C LEU A 110 44.75 8.04 -29.40
N GLY A 111 45.58 7.42 -30.21
CA GLY A 111 45.38 7.31 -31.66
C GLY A 111 44.36 6.28 -32.11
N GLY A 112 43.75 5.54 -31.20
CA GLY A 112 42.70 4.53 -31.51
C GLY A 112 43.24 3.23 -32.12
N VAL A 113 44.51 2.92 -31.90
CA VAL A 113 45.17 1.67 -32.41
C VAL A 113 44.65 0.46 -31.60
N SER A 114 44.45 -0.68 -32.23
CA SER A 114 43.97 -1.90 -31.58
C SER A 114 44.96 -2.41 -30.51
N LYS A 115 44.46 -3.09 -29.45
CA LYS A 115 45.27 -3.54 -28.32
C LYS A 115 46.44 -4.41 -28.70
N ALA A 116 46.25 -5.30 -29.66
CA ALA A 116 47.30 -6.20 -30.12
C ALA A 116 48.41 -5.43 -30.85
N GLU A 117 48.05 -4.50 -31.72
CA GLU A 117 48.99 -3.68 -32.51
C GLU A 117 49.71 -2.67 -31.60
N ARG A 118 49.02 -2.08 -30.61
CA ARG A 118 49.67 -1.22 -29.61
C ARG A 118 50.79 -1.94 -28.87
N LYS A 119 50.50 -3.16 -28.36
CA LYS A 119 51.49 -3.96 -27.65
C LYS A 119 52.67 -4.28 -28.55
N ARG A 120 52.44 -4.66 -29.84
CA ARG A 120 53.50 -4.98 -30.79
C ARG A 120 54.40 -3.79 -31.08
N ARG A 121 53.81 -2.60 -31.39
CA ARG A 121 54.59 -1.37 -31.68
C ARG A 121 55.32 -0.87 -30.45
N ALA A 122 54.67 -0.82 -29.28
CA ALA A 122 55.30 -0.37 -28.04
C ALA A 122 56.45 -1.27 -27.62
N LYS A 123 56.32 -2.59 -27.80
CA LYS A 123 57.42 -3.53 -27.54
C LYS A 123 58.60 -3.25 -28.49
N LYS A 124 58.34 -3.08 -29.78
CA LYS A 124 59.36 -2.77 -30.78
C LYS A 124 60.08 -1.45 -30.44
N ALA A 125 59.32 -0.37 -30.17
CA ALA A 125 59.94 0.92 -29.80
C ALA A 125 60.81 0.85 -28.55
N LEU A 126 60.49 -0.03 -27.58
CA LEU A 126 61.33 -0.27 -26.39
C LEU A 126 62.53 -1.12 -26.70
N GLU A 127 62.41 -2.09 -27.62
CA GLU A 127 63.59 -2.85 -28.12
C GLU A 127 64.53 -1.92 -28.89
N ASP A 128 64.06 -0.98 -29.73
CA ASP A 128 64.84 -0.04 -30.52
C ASP A 128 65.67 0.91 -29.61
N VAL A 129 65.23 1.16 -28.38
CA VAL A 129 65.98 1.97 -27.38
C VAL A 129 66.72 1.08 -26.36
N GLY A 130 66.85 -0.19 -26.59
CA GLY A 130 67.58 -1.13 -25.75
C GLY A 130 66.92 -1.45 -24.41
N LEU A 131 65.60 -1.47 -24.32
CA LEU A 131 64.82 -1.75 -23.11
C LEU A 131 63.85 -2.94 -23.25
N GLY A 132 64.10 -3.85 -24.25
CA GLY A 132 63.25 -5.02 -24.51
C GLY A 132 63.02 -5.93 -23.33
N ASP A 133 63.95 -6.01 -22.39
CA ASP A 133 63.90 -6.87 -21.18
C ASP A 133 63.24 -6.16 -19.97
N GLN A 134 62.88 -4.87 -20.08
CA GLN A 134 62.38 -4.04 -18.97
C GLN A 134 60.88 -3.72 -19.09
N LEU A 135 60.13 -4.38 -19.96
CA LEU A 135 58.79 -4.03 -20.40
C LEU A 135 57.77 -3.87 -19.26
N TYR A 136 57.93 -4.68 -18.19
CA TYR A 136 56.93 -4.76 -17.11
C TYR A 136 57.36 -4.03 -15.83
N LYS A 137 58.58 -3.48 -15.77
CA LYS A 137 59.04 -2.64 -14.65
C LYS A 137 58.26 -1.35 -14.56
N LYS A 138 58.14 -0.82 -13.37
CA LYS A 138 57.58 0.52 -13.13
C LYS A 138 58.69 1.58 -13.21
N PRO A 139 58.34 2.84 -13.47
CA PRO A 139 59.32 3.96 -13.47
C PRO A 139 60.14 4.03 -12.18
N SER A 140 59.58 3.73 -11.02
CA SER A 140 60.27 3.69 -9.71
C SER A 140 61.33 2.60 -9.59
N GLU A 141 61.37 1.63 -10.50
CA GLU A 141 62.33 0.51 -10.53
C GLU A 141 63.44 0.69 -11.58
N MET A 142 63.49 1.91 -12.17
CA MET A 142 64.40 2.22 -13.30
C MET A 142 65.37 3.37 -12.96
N SER A 143 66.56 3.34 -13.58
CA SER A 143 67.47 4.47 -13.53
C SER A 143 66.99 5.68 -14.33
N GLY A 144 67.49 6.86 -14.06
CA GLY A 144 67.15 8.08 -14.80
C GLY A 144 67.32 7.93 -16.33
N GLY A 145 68.45 7.36 -16.74
CA GLY A 145 68.69 7.13 -18.17
C GLY A 145 67.82 6.09 -18.82
N GLN A 146 67.40 5.04 -18.07
CA GLN A 146 66.40 4.10 -18.51
C GLN A 146 65.02 4.79 -18.70
N MET A 147 64.60 5.60 -17.72
CA MET A 147 63.37 6.38 -17.82
C MET A 147 63.39 7.32 -18.99
N GLN A 148 64.49 7.97 -19.31
CA GLN A 148 64.64 8.85 -20.46
C GLN A 148 64.49 8.07 -21.79
N ARG A 149 65.10 6.89 -21.88
CA ARG A 149 64.93 6.01 -23.04
C ARG A 149 63.46 5.55 -23.21
N VAL A 150 62.75 5.29 -22.12
CA VAL A 150 61.29 5.04 -22.18
C VAL A 150 60.53 6.25 -22.73
N ALA A 151 60.87 7.46 -22.30
CA ALA A 151 60.27 8.70 -22.81
C ALA A 151 60.55 8.91 -24.32
N ILE A 152 61.77 8.55 -24.76
CA ILE A 152 62.12 8.55 -26.20
C ILE A 152 61.30 7.47 -26.95
N ALA A 153 61.24 6.24 -26.47
CA ALA A 153 60.43 5.20 -27.09
C ALA A 153 58.93 5.60 -27.21
N ARG A 154 58.39 6.27 -26.15
CA ARG A 154 57.02 6.85 -26.18
C ARG A 154 56.89 7.92 -27.25
N ALA A 155 57.87 8.79 -27.41
CA ALA A 155 57.88 9.85 -28.43
C ALA A 155 57.92 9.24 -29.85
N LEU A 156 58.65 8.17 -30.07
CA LEU A 156 58.85 7.51 -31.38
C LEU A 156 57.73 6.56 -31.79
N VAL A 157 56.95 6.02 -30.90
CA VAL A 157 56.04 4.90 -31.16
C VAL A 157 54.96 5.20 -32.18
N ASN A 158 54.54 6.48 -32.32
CA ASN A 158 53.59 6.92 -33.34
C ASN A 158 54.25 7.28 -34.69
N ASN A 159 55.56 7.10 -34.81
CA ASN A 159 56.36 7.46 -35.97
C ASN A 159 56.18 8.94 -36.36
N PRO A 160 56.45 9.94 -35.48
CA PRO A 160 56.25 11.36 -35.74
C PRO A 160 57.28 11.90 -36.72
N ASP A 161 56.92 12.97 -37.44
CA ASP A 161 57.84 13.69 -38.35
C ASP A 161 58.85 14.57 -37.60
N ILE A 162 58.49 15.04 -36.41
CA ILE A 162 59.26 15.99 -35.59
C ILE A 162 59.44 15.45 -34.18
N ILE A 163 60.67 15.41 -33.71
CA ILE A 163 61.01 15.14 -32.30
C ILE A 163 61.42 16.43 -31.62
N LEU A 164 60.76 16.75 -30.54
CA LEU A 164 61.11 17.90 -29.66
C LEU A 164 61.69 17.36 -28.34
N ALA A 165 62.96 17.67 -28.10
CA ALA A 165 63.67 17.23 -26.94
C ALA A 165 64.10 18.41 -26.04
N ASP A 166 63.54 18.53 -24.87
CA ASP A 166 63.82 19.57 -23.88
C ASP A 166 64.84 19.05 -22.88
N GLU A 167 66.06 19.46 -22.99
CA GLU A 167 67.23 19.08 -22.19
C GLU A 167 67.30 17.55 -21.90
N PRO A 168 67.34 16.71 -22.95
CA PRO A 168 67.14 15.27 -22.81
C PRO A 168 68.22 14.56 -21.97
N THR A 169 69.36 15.26 -21.69
CA THR A 169 70.47 14.76 -20.93
C THR A 169 70.69 15.46 -19.58
N GLY A 170 69.88 16.44 -19.22
CA GLY A 170 70.08 17.35 -18.11
C GLY A 170 70.08 16.66 -16.73
N ALA A 171 69.51 15.47 -16.58
CA ALA A 171 69.45 14.73 -15.32
C ALA A 171 70.17 13.36 -15.39
N LEU A 172 71.13 13.19 -16.37
CA LEU A 172 71.79 11.92 -16.63
C LEU A 172 73.30 12.01 -16.40
N ASP A 173 73.90 10.89 -16.07
CA ASP A 173 75.33 10.73 -16.07
C ASP A 173 75.93 10.79 -17.49
N SER A 174 77.22 10.99 -17.63
CA SER A 174 77.87 11.21 -18.90
C SER A 174 77.72 10.08 -19.91
N GLU A 175 77.83 8.83 -19.45
CA GLU A 175 77.73 7.64 -20.30
C GLU A 175 76.29 7.47 -20.84
N THR A 176 75.32 7.56 -19.96
CA THR A 176 73.88 7.49 -20.34
C THR A 176 73.48 8.65 -21.23
N SER A 177 74.07 9.85 -21.04
CA SER A 177 73.86 11.03 -21.89
C SER A 177 74.30 10.75 -23.33
N LEU A 178 75.46 10.12 -23.52
CA LEU A 178 75.95 9.72 -24.86
C LEU A 178 74.98 8.74 -25.55
N GLN A 179 74.53 7.71 -24.81
CA GLN A 179 73.56 6.71 -25.30
C GLN A 179 72.24 7.36 -25.78
N VAL A 180 71.71 8.34 -25.02
CA VAL A 180 70.50 9.07 -25.39
C VAL A 180 70.75 9.93 -26.66
N MET A 181 71.92 10.57 -26.76
CA MET A 181 72.28 11.40 -27.87
C MET A 181 72.51 10.57 -29.15
N ASP A 182 73.09 9.37 -29.03
CA ASP A 182 73.23 8.43 -30.17
C ASP A 182 71.89 8.04 -30.72
N ILE A 183 70.87 7.70 -29.87
CA ILE A 183 69.52 7.41 -30.31
C ILE A 183 68.91 8.60 -31.10
N LEU A 184 69.02 9.83 -30.54
CA LEU A 184 68.49 11.03 -31.18
C LEU A 184 69.17 11.31 -32.54
N LYS A 185 70.46 11.09 -32.60
CA LYS A 185 71.22 11.24 -33.86
C LYS A 185 70.80 10.25 -34.95
N GLU A 186 70.53 8.99 -34.54
CA GLU A 186 70.07 8.00 -35.51
C GLU A 186 68.64 8.35 -36.02
N VAL A 187 67.80 8.81 -35.10
CA VAL A 187 66.42 9.29 -35.43
C VAL A 187 66.47 10.53 -36.36
N ALA A 188 67.42 11.42 -36.22
CA ALA A 188 67.54 12.64 -37.01
C ALA A 188 67.89 12.38 -38.50
N LYS A 189 68.30 11.15 -38.87
CA LYS A 189 68.59 10.80 -40.26
C LYS A 189 67.37 10.91 -41.17
N ASP A 190 66.18 10.57 -40.61
CA ASP A 190 64.96 10.46 -41.38
C ASP A 190 63.90 11.49 -41.01
N ARG A 191 64.11 12.31 -39.96
CA ARG A 191 63.13 13.29 -39.42
C ARG A 191 63.78 14.46 -38.74
N LEU A 192 63.02 15.53 -38.51
CA LEU A 192 63.46 16.71 -37.79
C LEU A 192 63.55 16.42 -36.30
N VAL A 193 64.76 16.59 -35.72
CA VAL A 193 64.97 16.59 -34.28
C VAL A 193 65.37 17.98 -33.82
N ILE A 194 64.58 18.60 -32.96
CA ILE A 194 64.87 19.89 -32.33
C ILE A 194 65.20 19.64 -30.83
N MET A 195 66.44 19.84 -30.48
CA MET A 195 66.88 19.67 -29.11
C MET A 195 67.21 21.05 -28.51
N VAL A 196 66.70 21.25 -27.31
CA VAL A 196 67.12 22.38 -26.45
C VAL A 196 68.15 21.88 -25.47
N THR A 197 69.25 22.60 -25.34
CA THR A 197 70.31 22.27 -24.39
C THR A 197 71.06 23.51 -23.93
N HIS A 198 71.66 23.43 -22.78
CA HIS A 198 72.64 24.42 -22.30
C HIS A 198 74.09 23.91 -22.39
N ASN A 199 74.27 22.66 -22.88
CA ASN A 199 75.59 22.06 -23.04
C ASN A 199 76.12 22.26 -24.48
N PRO A 200 77.16 23.09 -24.69
CA PRO A 200 77.71 23.38 -26.03
C PRO A 200 78.43 22.15 -26.64
N ASP A 201 79.11 21.31 -25.81
CA ASP A 201 79.88 20.18 -26.29
C ASP A 201 78.97 19.12 -26.93
N LEU A 202 77.81 18.87 -26.31
CA LEU A 202 76.80 17.98 -26.92
C LEU A 202 76.14 18.55 -28.16
N ALA A 203 75.92 19.88 -28.21
CA ALA A 203 75.39 20.52 -29.38
C ALA A 203 76.37 20.42 -30.56
N ASP A 204 77.65 20.70 -30.32
CA ASP A 204 78.70 20.73 -31.39
C ASP A 204 79.04 19.30 -31.88
N THR A 205 78.89 18.28 -31.01
CA THR A 205 79.22 16.89 -31.37
C THR A 205 78.08 16.17 -32.14
N TYR A 206 76.84 16.44 -31.84
CA TYR A 206 75.70 15.69 -32.30
C TYR A 206 74.80 16.44 -33.29
N ALA A 207 74.66 17.77 -33.15
CA ALA A 207 73.75 18.52 -33.97
C ALA A 207 74.33 18.83 -35.39
N THR A 208 73.48 18.77 -36.43
CA THR A 208 73.88 19.23 -37.78
C THR A 208 73.71 20.71 -37.93
N ARG A 209 72.95 21.36 -37.08
CA ARG A 209 72.73 22.81 -37.03
C ARG A 209 72.58 23.30 -35.62
N THR A 210 73.32 24.38 -35.27
CA THR A 210 73.27 24.97 -33.96
C THR A 210 72.72 26.39 -34.03
N ILE A 211 71.66 26.63 -33.24
CA ILE A 211 70.95 27.95 -33.13
C ILE A 211 71.22 28.47 -31.71
N ARG A 212 71.78 29.65 -31.61
CA ARG A 212 72.06 30.30 -30.32
C ARG A 212 70.96 31.31 -30.00
N MET A 213 70.39 31.13 -28.82
CA MET A 213 69.35 32.02 -28.27
C MET A 213 69.86 32.80 -27.08
N LEU A 214 69.54 34.10 -27.00
CA LEU A 214 69.76 34.95 -25.83
C LEU A 214 68.57 35.89 -25.65
N ASP A 215 68.03 35.98 -24.41
CA ASP A 215 66.92 36.88 -24.03
C ASP A 215 65.72 36.93 -24.99
N GLY A 216 65.29 35.76 -25.47
CA GLY A 216 64.15 35.62 -26.34
C GLY A 216 64.36 35.95 -27.83
N VAL A 217 65.59 36.09 -28.28
CA VAL A 217 65.98 36.35 -29.69
C VAL A 217 67.04 35.34 -30.17
N ILE A 218 67.10 35.04 -31.46
CA ILE A 218 68.13 34.23 -32.09
C ILE A 218 69.30 35.12 -32.37
N ILE A 219 70.50 34.80 -31.93
CA ILE A 219 71.72 35.56 -32.11
C ILE A 219 72.53 35.04 -33.31
N SER A 220 72.57 33.70 -33.47
CA SER A 220 73.30 33.06 -34.55
C SER A 220 72.62 31.74 -34.91
N ASP A 221 72.75 31.38 -36.19
CA ASP A 221 72.33 30.16 -36.84
C ASP A 221 73.48 29.64 -37.68
N SER A 222 73.94 28.41 -37.45
CA SER A 222 75.13 27.88 -38.07
C SER A 222 74.88 27.41 -39.56
N SER A 223 73.65 27.16 -39.90
CA SER A 223 73.27 26.63 -41.24
C SER A 223 71.85 27.06 -41.58
N PRO A 224 71.58 28.41 -41.82
CA PRO A 224 70.24 28.87 -42.18
C PRO A 224 69.84 28.34 -43.54
N LEU A 225 68.49 28.12 -43.76
CA LEU A 225 67.95 27.73 -45.05
C LEU A 225 68.10 28.88 -46.01
N SER A 226 68.51 28.54 -47.23
CA SER A 226 68.50 29.46 -48.37
C SER A 226 67.10 29.70 -48.92
N GLU A 227 66.86 30.79 -49.56
CA GLU A 227 65.50 31.08 -50.14
C GLU A 227 65.08 30.02 -51.17
N GLN A 228 66.00 29.38 -51.87
CA GLN A 228 65.73 28.30 -52.84
C GLN A 228 65.28 27.00 -52.06
N GLU A 229 65.94 26.68 -50.98
CA GLU A 229 65.53 25.53 -50.13
C GLU A 229 64.13 25.73 -49.53
N ILE A 230 63.83 26.95 -49.03
CA ILE A 230 62.51 27.31 -48.48
C ILE A 230 61.40 27.15 -49.52
N GLU A 231 61.66 27.60 -50.76
CA GLU A 231 60.64 27.51 -51.81
C GLU A 231 60.43 26.05 -52.26
N ASN A 232 61.51 25.26 -52.45
CA ASN A 232 61.41 23.83 -52.77
C ASN A 232 60.63 23.04 -51.69
N GLU A 233 60.87 23.27 -50.46
CA GLU A 233 60.11 22.60 -49.39
C GLU A 233 58.64 23.06 -49.30
N ARG A 234 58.35 24.32 -49.65
CA ARG A 234 56.96 24.79 -49.73
C ARG A 234 56.16 24.12 -50.88
N VAL A 235 56.77 23.84 -52.00
CA VAL A 235 56.16 23.10 -53.10
C VAL A 235 55.88 21.62 -52.71
N ALA A 236 56.80 21.00 -52.01
CA ALA A 236 56.61 19.64 -51.46
C ALA A 236 55.47 19.59 -50.43
N ASP A 237 55.30 20.61 -49.59
CA ASP A 237 54.27 20.71 -48.58
C ASP A 237 52.84 20.76 -49.16
N VAL A 238 52.66 21.45 -50.32
CA VAL A 238 51.35 21.54 -50.97
C VAL A 238 50.85 20.13 -51.38
N GLN A 239 51.74 19.26 -51.83
CA GLN A 239 51.40 17.89 -52.22
C GLN A 239 51.09 17.00 -50.99
N LYS A 240 51.78 17.18 -49.90
CA LYS A 240 51.51 16.46 -48.64
C LYS A 240 50.18 16.86 -48.00
N ASN A 241 49.78 18.12 -48.04
CA ASN A 241 48.52 18.61 -47.43
C ASN A 241 47.25 17.96 -48.03
N GLU A 242 47.23 17.56 -49.29
CA GLU A 242 46.11 16.86 -49.92
C GLU A 242 45.92 15.44 -49.39
N GLN A 243 47.00 14.77 -48.98
CA GLN A 243 46.93 13.42 -48.37
C GLN A 243 46.55 13.44 -46.90
N GLU A 244 46.94 14.45 -46.15
CA GLU A 244 46.62 14.58 -44.72
C GLU A 244 45.14 14.88 -44.44
N LYS A 245 44.40 15.51 -45.34
CA LYS A 245 42.96 15.75 -45.25
C LYS A 245 42.11 14.48 -45.00
N LYS A 246 42.63 13.29 -45.32
CA LYS A 246 41.96 11.97 -45.12
C LYS A 246 42.30 11.26 -43.85
N ALA A 247 43.19 11.78 -42.98
CA ALA A 247 43.56 11.10 -41.73
C ALA A 247 42.43 11.16 -40.71
N LYS A 248 42.09 9.98 -40.09
CA LYS A 248 41.07 9.86 -39.04
C LYS A 248 41.42 10.69 -37.83
N LYS A 249 40.42 11.34 -37.22
CA LYS A 249 40.58 12.04 -35.92
C LYS A 249 41.03 11.06 -34.85
N PRO A 250 41.99 11.43 -33.99
CA PRO A 250 42.35 10.59 -32.86
C PRO A 250 41.15 10.41 -31.94
N SER A 251 40.70 9.20 -31.76
CA SER A 251 39.53 8.85 -30.94
C SER A 251 39.80 7.59 -30.18
N MET A 252 39.88 7.73 -28.87
CA MET A 252 40.02 6.60 -27.96
C MET A 252 38.68 5.85 -27.84
N SER A 253 38.70 4.52 -27.95
CA SER A 253 37.50 3.69 -27.75
C SER A 253 36.98 3.79 -26.32
N ILE A 254 35.67 3.78 -26.14
CA ILE A 254 35.01 3.77 -24.85
C ILE A 254 35.53 2.61 -23.97
N PHE A 255 35.70 1.42 -24.54
CA PHE A 255 36.26 0.27 -23.84
C PHE A 255 37.72 0.49 -23.38
N THR A 256 38.51 1.22 -24.15
CA THR A 256 39.88 1.60 -23.74
C THR A 256 39.85 2.60 -22.60
N SER A 257 38.89 3.56 -22.60
CA SER A 257 38.68 4.50 -21.47
C SER A 257 38.30 3.77 -20.20
N PHE A 258 37.35 2.82 -20.29
CA PHE A 258 36.95 1.97 -19.17
C PHE A 258 38.11 1.14 -18.62
N GLY A 259 38.89 0.49 -19.49
CA GLY A 259 40.03 -0.32 -19.09
C GLY A 259 41.12 0.48 -18.36
N LEU A 260 41.41 1.71 -18.84
CA LEU A 260 42.35 2.60 -18.19
C LEU A 260 41.83 3.12 -16.84
N SER A 261 40.57 3.48 -16.75
CA SER A 261 39.91 3.94 -15.52
C SER A 261 39.85 2.81 -14.50
N LEU A 262 39.47 1.59 -14.89
CA LEU A 262 39.43 0.44 -13.99
C LEU A 262 40.81 0.11 -13.42
N LYS A 263 41.86 0.09 -14.26
CA LYS A 263 43.23 -0.16 -13.83
C LYS A 263 43.73 0.90 -12.82
N ASN A 264 43.33 2.14 -13.04
CA ASN A 264 43.63 3.25 -12.16
C ASN A 264 42.92 3.13 -10.79
N LEU A 265 41.62 2.80 -10.77
CA LEU A 265 40.83 2.56 -9.55
C LEU A 265 41.39 1.41 -8.72
N ILE A 266 41.82 0.32 -9.37
CA ILE A 266 42.46 -0.82 -8.70
C ILE A 266 43.82 -0.45 -8.07
N THR A 267 44.56 0.50 -8.65
CA THR A 267 45.83 0.97 -8.12
C THR A 267 45.65 1.73 -6.82
N LYS A 268 44.55 2.47 -6.66
CA LYS A 268 44.19 3.28 -5.47
C LYS A 268 43.07 2.63 -4.63
N LYS A 269 43.21 1.32 -4.28
CA LYS A 269 42.16 0.49 -3.66
C LYS A 269 41.46 1.14 -2.49
N ALA A 270 42.21 1.67 -1.52
CA ALA A 270 41.67 2.28 -0.30
C ALA A 270 40.72 3.46 -0.60
N ARG A 271 41.15 4.35 -1.52
CA ARG A 271 40.32 5.49 -1.91
C ARG A 271 39.08 5.05 -2.65
N THR A 272 39.23 4.12 -3.61
CA THR A 272 38.09 3.59 -4.37
C THR A 272 37.08 2.93 -3.45
N ALA A 273 37.54 2.14 -2.48
CA ALA A 273 36.67 1.51 -1.49
C ALA A 273 35.92 2.55 -0.63
N LEU A 274 36.62 3.57 -0.12
CA LEU A 274 36.02 4.66 0.67
C LEU A 274 35.01 5.46 -0.16
N THR A 275 35.33 5.77 -1.41
CA THR A 275 34.42 6.52 -2.29
C THR A 275 33.18 5.70 -2.62
N SER A 276 33.34 4.40 -2.92
CA SER A 276 32.24 3.50 -3.18
C SER A 276 31.37 3.28 -1.93
N PHE A 277 31.98 3.18 -0.75
CA PHE A 277 31.27 3.07 0.51
C PHE A 277 30.48 4.36 0.81
N ALA A 278 31.13 5.53 0.68
CA ALA A 278 30.44 6.82 0.88
C ALA A 278 29.26 6.99 -0.11
N GLY A 279 29.44 6.55 -1.36
CA GLY A 279 28.36 6.54 -2.35
C GLY A 279 27.26 5.53 -2.05
N SER A 280 27.57 4.40 -1.40
CA SER A 280 26.59 3.37 -1.05
C SER A 280 25.67 3.78 0.11
N ILE A 281 26.06 4.68 0.99
CA ILE A 281 25.25 5.10 2.15
C ILE A 281 23.87 5.60 1.73
N GLY A 282 23.81 6.47 0.71
CA GLY A 282 22.54 6.94 0.17
C GLY A 282 21.69 5.81 -0.43
N ILE A 283 22.32 4.86 -1.12
CA ILE A 283 21.62 3.70 -1.71
C ILE A 283 21.14 2.74 -0.63
N ILE A 284 21.93 2.51 0.43
CA ILE A 284 21.53 1.69 1.58
C ILE A 284 20.28 2.27 2.22
N GLY A 285 20.25 3.59 2.49
CA GLY A 285 19.10 4.25 3.10
C GLY A 285 17.83 4.06 2.28
N ILE A 286 17.91 4.25 0.95
CA ILE A 286 16.77 4.03 0.06
C ILE A 286 16.34 2.57 0.02
N ALA A 287 17.30 1.69 -0.17
CA ALA A 287 17.02 0.27 -0.31
C ALA A 287 16.38 -0.30 0.96
N LEU A 288 16.80 0.16 2.15
CA LEU A 288 16.18 -0.21 3.42
C LEU A 288 14.75 0.30 3.55
N ILE A 289 14.53 1.58 3.21
CA ILE A 289 13.18 2.15 3.24
C ILE A 289 12.26 1.42 2.27
N PHE A 290 12.71 1.14 1.04
CA PHE A 290 11.94 0.34 0.10
C PHE A 290 11.71 -1.08 0.58
N ALA A 291 12.70 -1.71 1.22
CA ALA A 291 12.55 -3.07 1.75
C ALA A 291 11.50 -3.13 2.86
N VAL A 292 11.52 -2.18 3.80
CA VAL A 292 10.53 -2.09 4.88
C VAL A 292 9.15 -1.71 4.32
N SER A 293 9.09 -0.72 3.45
CA SER A 293 7.82 -0.28 2.81
C SER A 293 7.19 -1.40 1.98
N GLN A 294 7.99 -2.15 1.21
CA GLN A 294 7.50 -3.28 0.44
C GLN A 294 7.01 -4.41 1.35
N GLY A 295 7.75 -4.70 2.42
CA GLY A 295 7.35 -5.68 3.41
C GLY A 295 6.03 -5.31 4.08
N MET A 296 5.88 -4.04 4.47
CA MET A 296 4.65 -3.51 5.03
C MET A 296 3.49 -3.58 4.03
N THR A 297 3.73 -3.19 2.77
CA THR A 297 2.71 -3.29 1.72
C THR A 297 2.30 -4.74 1.47
N THR A 298 3.27 -5.67 1.41
CA THR A 298 2.97 -7.10 1.25
C THR A 298 2.18 -7.62 2.42
N TYR A 299 2.57 -7.30 3.66
CA TYR A 299 1.84 -7.68 4.87
C TYR A 299 0.42 -7.14 4.87
N ILE A 300 0.24 -5.86 4.51
CA ILE A 300 -1.08 -5.23 4.43
C ILE A 300 -1.93 -5.88 3.33
N ASN A 301 -1.36 -6.18 2.17
CA ASN A 301 -2.10 -6.88 1.11
C ASN A 301 -2.54 -8.28 1.57
N THR A 302 -1.68 -9.01 2.27
CA THR A 302 -2.06 -10.30 2.86
C THR A 302 -3.14 -10.14 3.92
N MET A 303 -3.01 -9.16 4.83
CA MET A 303 -4.05 -8.80 5.78
C MET A 303 -5.37 -8.44 5.10
N GLN A 304 -5.28 -7.69 4.00
CA GLN A 304 -6.45 -7.30 3.22
C GLN A 304 -7.11 -8.51 2.54
N GLU A 305 -6.33 -9.42 1.95
CA GLU A 305 -6.85 -10.65 1.35
C GLU A 305 -7.50 -11.55 2.40
N ASP A 306 -6.87 -11.71 3.56
CA ASP A 306 -7.43 -12.49 4.68
C ASP A 306 -8.68 -11.79 5.27
N THR A 307 -8.67 -10.46 5.36
CA THR A 307 -9.82 -9.67 5.81
C THR A 307 -10.98 -9.79 4.82
N LEU A 308 -10.74 -9.69 3.50
CA LEU A 308 -11.78 -9.86 2.48
C LEU A 308 -12.38 -11.26 2.49
N SER A 309 -11.58 -12.29 2.78
CA SER A 309 -12.09 -13.65 2.93
C SER A 309 -12.93 -13.83 4.20
N SER A 310 -12.73 -12.97 5.22
CA SER A 310 -13.50 -13.00 6.47
C SER A 310 -14.68 -12.03 6.49
N TYR A 311 -14.63 -10.96 5.72
CA TYR A 311 -15.68 -9.94 5.62
C TYR A 311 -16.20 -9.85 4.18
N PRO A 312 -17.33 -10.51 3.88
CA PRO A 312 -17.91 -10.51 2.55
C PRO A 312 -18.53 -9.15 2.19
N LEU A 313 -18.77 -8.95 0.90
CA LEU A 313 -19.72 -7.95 0.45
C LEU A 313 -21.13 -8.46 0.76
N THR A 314 -21.78 -7.82 1.73
CA THR A 314 -23.11 -8.24 2.19
C THR A 314 -24.20 -7.41 1.52
N LEU A 315 -25.15 -8.10 0.92
CA LEU A 315 -26.37 -7.54 0.35
C LEU A 315 -27.52 -7.96 1.27
N GLU A 316 -28.13 -7.01 1.94
CA GLU A 316 -29.25 -7.23 2.85
C GLU A 316 -30.59 -6.93 2.16
N SER A 317 -31.68 -7.61 2.54
CA SER A 317 -33.02 -7.36 1.97
C SER A 317 -33.49 -5.93 2.24
N GLN A 318 -33.18 -5.42 3.45
CA GLN A 318 -33.40 -4.00 3.79
C GLN A 318 -32.04 -3.33 3.95
N HIS A 319 -31.71 -2.41 3.07
CA HIS A 319 -30.46 -1.67 3.11
C HIS A 319 -30.65 -0.27 3.66
N MET A 320 -29.85 0.09 4.67
CA MET A 320 -29.72 1.45 5.19
C MET A 320 -28.34 2.02 4.81
N ASP A 321 -28.29 3.19 4.23
CA ASP A 321 -27.04 3.87 3.89
C ASP A 321 -26.34 4.45 5.13
N ILE A 322 -25.69 3.56 5.90
CA ILE A 322 -24.87 3.96 7.05
C ILE A 322 -23.58 4.68 6.60
N GLY A 323 -23.14 4.46 5.34
CA GLY A 323 -21.96 5.10 4.78
C GLY A 323 -22.09 6.61 4.69
N SER A 324 -23.26 7.10 4.30
CA SER A 324 -23.56 8.55 4.28
C SER A 324 -23.59 9.13 5.69
N LEU A 325 -24.14 8.43 6.67
CA LEU A 325 -24.17 8.84 8.08
C LEU A 325 -22.73 8.89 8.66
N LEU A 326 -21.92 7.86 8.43
CA LEU A 326 -20.52 7.82 8.86
C LEU A 326 -19.71 8.94 8.17
N THR A 327 -19.95 9.17 6.90
CA THR A 327 -19.30 10.24 6.14
C THR A 327 -19.72 11.62 6.67
N ALA A 328 -20.99 11.83 6.99
CA ALA A 328 -21.50 13.06 7.61
C ALA A 328 -20.87 13.28 9.00
N PHE A 329 -20.74 12.23 9.79
CA PHE A 329 -20.09 12.29 11.11
C PHE A 329 -18.59 12.59 11.00
N MET A 330 -17.85 11.89 10.11
CA MET A 330 -16.42 12.10 9.89
C MET A 330 -16.12 13.43 9.19
N SER A 331 -16.90 13.83 8.18
CA SER A 331 -16.76 15.12 7.53
C SER A 331 -17.12 16.26 8.48
N GLY A 332 -18.15 16.06 9.31
CA GLY A 332 -18.47 16.96 10.41
C GLY A 332 -17.30 17.17 11.39
N ALA A 333 -16.45 16.16 11.59
CA ALA A 333 -15.26 16.27 12.44
C ALA A 333 -14.06 16.96 11.74
N THR A 334 -13.88 16.76 10.43
CA THR A 334 -12.67 17.15 9.68
C THR A 334 -12.83 18.32 8.72
N SER A 335 -13.99 18.55 8.13
CA SER A 335 -14.25 19.66 7.22
C SER A 335 -14.68 20.92 7.98
N GLY A 336 -13.77 21.88 8.13
CA GLY A 336 -14.10 23.26 8.46
C GLY A 336 -13.90 24.13 7.22
N GLU A 337 -14.77 25.11 6.97
CA GLU A 337 -14.44 26.20 6.05
C GLU A 337 -13.18 26.90 6.59
N GLU A 338 -12.26 27.29 5.68
CA GLU A 338 -11.09 28.08 6.08
C GLU A 338 -11.57 29.47 6.53
N HIS A 339 -11.50 29.69 7.84
CA HIS A 339 -11.81 30.99 8.45
C HIS A 339 -10.52 31.66 8.91
N GLU A 340 -10.53 33.01 9.01
CA GLU A 340 -9.48 33.74 9.69
C GLU A 340 -9.51 33.38 11.20
N ASN A 341 -8.35 33.28 11.84
CA ASN A 341 -8.22 32.90 13.27
C ASN A 341 -8.53 34.10 14.22
N ASP A 342 -9.56 34.87 13.94
CA ASP A 342 -9.91 36.09 14.64
C ASP A 342 -11.14 35.96 15.56
N ALA A 343 -11.92 34.89 15.43
CA ALA A 343 -13.13 34.64 16.19
C ALA A 343 -13.39 33.11 16.37
N ILE A 344 -14.43 32.77 17.15
CA ILE A 344 -14.96 31.42 17.25
C ILE A 344 -16.13 31.32 16.27
N TYR A 345 -16.06 30.37 15.36
CA TYR A 345 -17.08 30.12 14.35
C TYR A 345 -17.91 28.89 14.69
N GLN A 346 -19.22 28.98 14.42
CA GLN A 346 -20.14 27.86 14.62
C GLN A 346 -19.94 26.81 13.52
N LYS A 347 -19.77 25.54 13.91
CA LYS A 347 -19.78 24.41 13.01
C LYS A 347 -21.15 23.71 13.07
N ALA A 348 -21.83 23.61 11.94
CA ALA A 348 -23.17 23.04 11.83
C ALA A 348 -23.22 21.51 11.90
N MET A 349 -22.52 20.92 12.88
CA MET A 349 -22.37 19.46 12.99
C MET A 349 -23.70 18.75 13.26
N PHE A 350 -24.51 19.32 14.16
CA PHE A 350 -25.83 18.75 14.52
C PHE A 350 -26.80 18.80 13.33
N TYR A 351 -26.83 19.92 12.61
CA TYR A 351 -27.67 20.05 11.43
C TYR A 351 -27.31 19.01 10.35
N ASN A 352 -26.01 18.82 10.09
CA ASN A 352 -25.54 17.83 9.11
C ASN A 352 -25.87 16.41 9.54
N LEU A 353 -25.77 16.11 10.85
CA LEU A 353 -26.15 14.81 11.40
C LEU A 353 -27.66 14.55 11.27
N VAL A 354 -28.48 15.53 11.64
CA VAL A 354 -29.95 15.39 11.53
C VAL A 354 -30.39 15.29 10.05
N ASN A 355 -29.77 16.06 9.16
CA ASN A 355 -30.03 15.91 7.73
C ASN A 355 -29.64 14.52 7.21
N ALA A 356 -28.46 14.01 7.59
CA ALA A 356 -28.06 12.67 7.19
C ALA A 356 -29.02 11.60 7.73
N LEU A 357 -29.54 11.79 8.95
CA LEU A 357 -30.57 10.89 9.51
C LEU A 357 -31.92 11.02 8.77
N ASN A 358 -32.32 12.24 8.38
CA ASN A 358 -33.56 12.45 7.60
C ASN A 358 -33.44 11.97 6.15
N ASP A 359 -32.22 12.00 5.59
CA ASP A 359 -31.93 11.55 4.22
C ASP A 359 -31.64 10.04 4.16
N MET A 360 -31.69 9.33 5.31
CA MET A 360 -31.58 7.86 5.33
C MET A 360 -32.83 7.26 4.67
N GLU A 361 -32.69 6.96 3.39
CA GLU A 361 -33.68 6.16 2.69
C GLU A 361 -33.41 4.67 2.97
N THR A 362 -34.41 3.98 3.53
CA THR A 362 -34.42 2.52 3.59
C THR A 362 -34.75 2.03 2.19
N SER A 363 -33.84 1.37 1.52
CA SER A 363 -34.12 0.72 0.23
C SER A 363 -34.34 -0.77 0.45
N GLU A 364 -35.37 -1.31 -0.17
CA GLU A 364 -35.59 -2.75 -0.23
C GLU A 364 -34.86 -3.32 -1.44
N ASN A 365 -34.06 -4.35 -1.23
CA ASN A 365 -33.36 -5.08 -2.26
C ASN A 365 -34.16 -6.32 -2.68
N ASP A 366 -34.41 -6.49 -3.97
CA ASP A 366 -34.98 -7.72 -4.52
C ASP A 366 -33.89 -8.82 -4.58
N LEU A 367 -33.61 -9.41 -3.42
CA LEU A 367 -32.57 -10.46 -3.32
C LEU A 367 -32.98 -11.74 -4.05
N LYS A 368 -34.25 -11.97 -4.26
CA LYS A 368 -34.75 -13.11 -5.04
C LYS A 368 -34.34 -13.00 -6.50
N ALA A 369 -34.62 -11.85 -7.13
CA ALA A 369 -34.21 -11.60 -8.52
C ALA A 369 -32.70 -11.58 -8.68
N PHE A 370 -32.00 -11.02 -7.71
CA PHE A 370 -30.53 -10.99 -7.73
C PHE A 370 -29.92 -12.38 -7.55
N LYS A 371 -30.50 -13.23 -6.70
CA LYS A 371 -30.07 -14.64 -6.55
C LYS A 371 -30.24 -15.40 -7.87
N GLU A 372 -31.34 -15.24 -8.57
CA GLU A 372 -31.53 -15.86 -9.89
C GLU A 372 -30.46 -15.41 -10.89
N PHE A 373 -30.13 -14.11 -10.90
CA PHE A 373 -29.07 -13.58 -11.73
C PHE A 373 -27.71 -14.21 -11.35
N LEU A 374 -27.38 -14.21 -10.07
CA LEU A 374 -26.10 -14.72 -9.55
C LEU A 374 -25.92 -16.21 -9.87
N GLU A 375 -26.94 -17.03 -9.66
CA GLU A 375 -26.92 -18.46 -10.00
C GLU A 375 -26.79 -18.69 -11.50
N SER A 376 -27.42 -17.83 -12.33
CA SER A 376 -27.27 -17.87 -13.79
C SER A 376 -25.83 -17.60 -14.22
N GLU A 377 -25.14 -16.64 -13.56
CA GLU A 377 -23.73 -16.33 -13.82
C GLU A 377 -22.81 -17.48 -13.35
N ARG A 378 -23.07 -18.05 -12.18
CA ARG A 378 -22.32 -19.19 -11.62
C ARG A 378 -22.46 -20.47 -12.45
N ALA A 379 -23.56 -20.63 -13.19
CA ALA A 379 -23.76 -21.78 -14.08
C ALA A 379 -22.89 -21.71 -15.36
N LYS A 380 -22.35 -20.54 -15.71
CA LYS A 380 -21.44 -20.35 -16.84
C LYS A 380 -20.03 -20.90 -16.53
N SER A 381 -19.15 -21.01 -17.54
CA SER A 381 -17.73 -21.28 -17.31
C SER A 381 -16.99 -20.02 -16.83
N GLU A 382 -15.85 -20.17 -16.18
CA GLU A 382 -15.02 -19.02 -15.74
C GLU A 382 -14.51 -18.16 -16.92
N GLU A 383 -14.39 -18.74 -18.12
CA GLU A 383 -14.00 -18.01 -19.32
C GLU A 383 -15.18 -17.17 -19.89
N GLU A 384 -16.43 -17.48 -19.52
CA GLU A 384 -17.65 -16.83 -19.99
C GLU A 384 -18.22 -15.80 -19.00
N SER A 385 -17.83 -15.86 -17.71
CA SER A 385 -18.27 -14.97 -16.66
C SER A 385 -17.10 -14.52 -15.78
N GLU A 386 -16.75 -13.25 -15.91
CA GLU A 386 -15.76 -12.60 -15.03
C GLU A 386 -16.25 -12.57 -13.58
N LEU A 387 -17.55 -12.43 -13.36
CA LEU A 387 -18.16 -12.45 -12.03
C LEU A 387 -17.95 -13.81 -11.34
N LYS A 388 -18.15 -14.93 -12.05
CA LYS A 388 -17.91 -16.25 -11.50
C LYS A 388 -16.43 -16.43 -11.10
N ALA A 389 -15.51 -15.97 -11.93
CA ALA A 389 -14.07 -16.05 -11.63
C ALA A 389 -13.64 -15.15 -10.46
N ALA A 390 -14.41 -14.09 -10.18
CA ALA A 390 -14.14 -13.16 -9.10
C ALA A 390 -14.70 -13.61 -7.74
N ILE A 391 -15.72 -14.46 -7.73
CA ILE A 391 -16.38 -14.93 -6.51
C ILE A 391 -15.71 -16.21 -6.01
N ASN A 392 -15.19 -16.17 -4.78
CA ASN A 392 -14.59 -17.32 -4.09
C ASN A 392 -15.58 -18.11 -3.24
N GLY A 393 -16.72 -17.51 -2.90
CA GLY A 393 -17.78 -18.14 -2.15
C GLY A 393 -19.03 -17.28 -2.14
N VAL A 394 -20.19 -17.94 -2.07
CA VAL A 394 -21.49 -17.30 -1.88
C VAL A 394 -22.19 -17.98 -0.72
N GLN A 395 -22.70 -17.17 0.19
CA GLN A 395 -23.55 -17.65 1.29
C GLN A 395 -24.88 -16.92 1.25
N TYR A 396 -25.97 -17.69 1.20
CA TYR A 396 -27.31 -17.18 1.36
C TYR A 396 -27.74 -17.35 2.79
N THR A 397 -28.05 -16.27 3.50
CA THR A 397 -28.59 -16.37 4.84
C THR A 397 -30.10 -16.14 4.83
N TYR A 398 -30.76 -16.72 5.79
CA TYR A 398 -32.21 -16.67 5.89
C TYR A 398 -32.59 -16.17 7.28
N ASP A 399 -33.69 -15.45 7.38
CA ASP A 399 -34.24 -15.00 8.68
C ASP A 399 -34.92 -16.19 9.37
N LEU A 400 -34.09 -17.08 9.89
CA LEU A 400 -34.47 -18.33 10.52
C LEU A 400 -33.86 -18.43 11.91
N ASP A 401 -34.72 -18.54 12.93
CA ASP A 401 -34.28 -18.83 14.29
C ASP A 401 -34.00 -20.33 14.44
N MET A 402 -32.71 -20.68 14.60
CA MET A 402 -32.25 -22.05 14.77
C MET A 402 -32.43 -22.46 16.23
N LEU A 403 -33.56 -23.10 16.57
CA LEU A 403 -33.86 -23.57 17.91
C LEU A 403 -33.05 -24.82 18.25
N ILE A 404 -31.88 -24.62 18.86
CA ILE A 404 -30.98 -25.70 19.24
C ILE A 404 -30.93 -25.81 20.78
N TYR A 405 -31.12 -27.00 21.27
CA TYR A 405 -31.15 -27.30 22.69
C TYR A 405 -30.14 -28.39 23.08
N THR A 406 -29.67 -28.35 24.32
CA THR A 406 -28.81 -29.38 24.92
C THR A 406 -29.21 -29.64 26.36
N GLU A 407 -28.78 -30.77 26.91
CA GLU A 407 -28.91 -31.07 28.33
C GLU A 407 -27.68 -30.56 29.08
N ASN A 408 -27.87 -29.72 30.08
CA ASN A 408 -26.78 -29.21 30.91
C ASN A 408 -26.29 -30.23 31.94
N ILE A 409 -25.22 -29.87 32.67
CA ILE A 409 -24.63 -30.73 33.70
C ILE A 409 -25.60 -31.11 34.85
N ASP A 410 -26.67 -30.34 35.04
CA ASP A 410 -27.71 -30.57 36.07
C ASP A 410 -28.87 -31.42 35.56
N GLY A 411 -28.90 -31.75 34.26
CA GLY A 411 -29.94 -32.53 33.60
C GLY A 411 -31.12 -31.71 33.14
N ASP A 412 -31.01 -30.38 33.08
CA ASP A 412 -32.01 -29.50 32.55
C ASP A 412 -31.78 -29.29 31.05
N ILE A 413 -32.90 -29.16 30.31
CA ILE A 413 -32.85 -28.82 28.90
C ILE A 413 -32.76 -27.32 28.77
N ILE A 414 -31.64 -26.83 28.21
CA ILE A 414 -31.39 -25.42 27.99
C ILE A 414 -31.30 -25.13 26.48
N ARG A 415 -31.68 -23.92 26.04
CA ARG A 415 -31.38 -23.43 24.71
C ARG A 415 -29.88 -23.21 24.60
N SER A 416 -29.28 -23.75 23.57
CA SER A 416 -27.85 -23.56 23.27
C SER A 416 -27.62 -22.18 22.63
N ASP A 417 -27.77 -21.15 23.47
CA ASP A 417 -27.75 -19.74 23.04
C ASP A 417 -27.15 -18.90 24.19
N SER A 418 -26.21 -18.05 23.86
CA SER A 418 -25.59 -17.12 24.83
C SER A 418 -26.32 -15.77 24.91
N GLU A 419 -27.16 -15.43 23.94
CA GLU A 419 -27.84 -14.14 23.91
C GLU A 419 -28.90 -14.03 24.98
N ALA A 420 -29.71 -15.06 25.16
CA ALA A 420 -30.76 -15.09 26.18
C ALA A 420 -30.14 -14.98 27.59
N LEU A 421 -29.03 -15.67 27.85
CA LEU A 421 -28.31 -15.56 29.12
C LEU A 421 -27.73 -14.16 29.33
N MET A 422 -27.16 -13.57 28.30
CA MET A 422 -26.60 -12.22 28.37
C MET A 422 -27.68 -11.19 28.67
N GLN A 423 -28.84 -11.27 28.04
CA GLN A 423 -29.99 -10.40 28.31
C GLN A 423 -30.46 -10.54 29.74
N GLU A 424 -30.58 -11.76 30.23
CA GLU A 424 -30.99 -12.04 31.62
C GLU A 424 -30.01 -11.42 32.64
N LEU A 425 -28.72 -11.58 32.42
CA LEU A 425 -27.67 -10.96 33.25
C LEU A 425 -27.70 -9.42 33.20
N LEU A 426 -27.95 -8.82 32.03
CA LEU A 426 -28.06 -7.38 31.87
C LEU A 426 -29.28 -6.82 32.63
N ILE A 427 -30.41 -7.50 32.59
CA ILE A 427 -31.60 -7.13 33.36
C ILE A 427 -31.34 -7.28 34.86
N GLU A 428 -30.77 -8.41 35.29
CA GLU A 428 -30.55 -8.72 36.71
C GLU A 428 -29.54 -7.77 37.37
N TYR A 429 -28.43 -7.50 36.72
CA TYR A 429 -27.32 -6.73 37.31
C TYR A 429 -27.36 -5.22 37.02
N PHE A 430 -27.96 -4.82 35.87
CA PHE A 430 -27.99 -3.40 35.48
C PHE A 430 -29.39 -2.81 35.48
N GLY A 431 -30.43 -3.62 35.60
CA GLY A 431 -31.82 -3.17 35.51
C GLY A 431 -32.19 -2.61 34.13
N LEU A 432 -31.44 -2.95 33.13
CA LEU A 432 -31.59 -2.43 31.76
C LEU A 432 -32.24 -3.51 30.88
N ASP A 433 -33.48 -3.31 30.53
CA ASP A 433 -34.14 -4.10 29.49
C ASP A 433 -33.75 -3.56 28.10
N PHE A 434 -32.73 -4.19 27.52
CA PHE A 434 -32.28 -3.84 26.18
C PHE A 434 -33.10 -4.48 25.06
N THR A 435 -34.11 -5.28 25.38
CA THR A 435 -34.91 -6.02 24.39
C THR A 435 -35.54 -5.07 23.38
N SER A 436 -36.19 -4.03 23.86
CA SER A 436 -36.78 -2.98 23.02
C SER A 436 -35.73 -2.14 22.30
N TYR A 437 -34.53 -1.98 22.87
CA TYR A 437 -33.41 -1.23 22.25
C TYR A 437 -32.71 -2.05 21.16
N ILE A 438 -32.59 -3.35 21.35
CA ILE A 438 -32.05 -4.29 20.35
C ILE A 438 -33.02 -4.41 19.19
N GLU A 439 -34.34 -4.60 19.43
CA GLU A 439 -35.36 -4.62 18.41
C GLU A 439 -35.43 -3.29 17.63
N MET A 440 -35.27 -2.15 18.31
CA MET A 440 -35.19 -0.85 17.66
C MET A 440 -33.88 -0.62 16.93
N SER A 441 -32.75 -1.16 17.43
CA SER A 441 -31.46 -1.05 16.75
C SER A 441 -31.34 -2.02 15.56
N GLU A 442 -31.91 -3.20 15.63
CA GLU A 442 -32.09 -4.12 14.50
C GLU A 442 -32.98 -3.52 13.43
N SER A 443 -34.06 -2.84 13.85
CA SER A 443 -34.98 -2.14 12.93
C SER A 443 -34.43 -0.83 12.35
N MET A 444 -33.57 -0.10 13.13
CA MET A 444 -33.05 1.21 12.70
C MET A 444 -31.63 1.16 12.13
N MET A 445 -30.81 0.17 12.42
CA MET A 445 -29.39 0.16 12.06
C MET A 445 -28.94 -1.07 11.25
N GLY A 446 -29.87 -1.93 10.79
CA GLY A 446 -29.53 -3.11 9.98
C GLY A 446 -28.15 -3.69 10.37
N THR A 447 -28.15 -4.66 11.28
CA THR A 447 -26.94 -5.32 11.81
C THR A 447 -26.07 -4.60 12.84
N SER A 448 -26.00 -5.18 13.97
CA SER A 448 -24.92 -5.51 14.93
C SER A 448 -23.59 -4.71 14.92
N MET A 449 -23.60 -3.40 14.63
CA MET A 449 -22.36 -2.61 14.76
C MET A 449 -22.07 -2.13 16.20
N MET A 450 -23.04 -2.19 17.12
CA MET A 450 -22.88 -1.68 18.50
C MET A 450 -22.90 -2.73 19.62
N THR A 451 -23.37 -3.95 19.33
CA THR A 451 -23.21 -5.06 20.25
C THR A 451 -22.54 -6.19 19.50
N PRO A 452 -21.34 -6.66 19.90
CA PRO A 452 -20.81 -7.90 19.39
C PRO A 452 -21.71 -9.03 19.89
N THR A 453 -22.80 -9.32 19.20
CA THR A 453 -23.55 -10.55 19.41
C THR A 453 -22.65 -11.69 18.95
N ILE A 454 -21.99 -12.31 19.90
CA ILE A 454 -21.23 -13.55 19.65
C ILE A 454 -22.26 -14.62 19.37
N LYS A 455 -22.66 -14.79 18.11
CA LYS A 455 -23.50 -15.90 17.71
C LYS A 455 -22.75 -17.20 17.96
N LEU A 456 -23.20 -17.98 18.93
CA LEU A 456 -22.59 -19.27 19.23
C LEU A 456 -22.61 -20.21 18.02
N TRP A 457 -23.73 -20.26 17.33
CA TRP A 457 -23.99 -21.09 16.16
C TRP A 457 -23.81 -20.27 14.87
N GLN A 458 -22.90 -20.72 14.01
CA GLN A 458 -22.64 -20.04 12.76
C GLN A 458 -22.67 -21.03 11.59
N GLU A 459 -23.35 -20.66 10.50
CA GLU A 459 -23.33 -21.42 9.28
C GLU A 459 -21.96 -21.30 8.60
N ILE A 460 -21.38 -22.43 8.25
CA ILE A 460 -20.12 -22.57 7.54
C ILE A 460 -20.33 -22.21 6.07
N LEU A 461 -19.43 -21.40 5.52
CA LEU A 461 -19.46 -21.05 4.09
C LEU A 461 -19.45 -22.30 3.22
N PRO A 462 -20.47 -22.49 2.37
CA PRO A 462 -20.54 -23.64 1.48
C PRO A 462 -19.47 -23.58 0.38
N GLY A 463 -18.98 -24.75 -0.01
CA GLY A 463 -18.09 -24.87 -1.14
C GLY A 463 -18.82 -24.92 -2.48
N ASP A 464 -18.07 -24.83 -3.56
CA ASP A 464 -18.61 -24.92 -4.91
C ASP A 464 -19.15 -26.32 -5.22
N ASN A 465 -20.12 -26.38 -6.17
CA ASN A 465 -20.72 -27.60 -6.66
C ASN A 465 -21.36 -28.49 -5.56
N GLY A 466 -21.90 -27.87 -4.50
CA GLY A 466 -22.56 -28.59 -3.40
C GLY A 466 -21.60 -29.19 -2.37
N ALA A 467 -20.34 -28.82 -2.37
CA ALA A 467 -19.42 -29.18 -1.30
C ALA A 467 -19.89 -28.52 0.01
N PRO A 468 -19.84 -29.25 1.14
CA PRO A 468 -20.38 -28.71 2.40
C PRO A 468 -19.57 -27.57 2.96
N ILE A 469 -18.29 -27.44 2.59
CA ILE A 469 -17.34 -26.48 3.17
C ILE A 469 -16.50 -25.88 2.04
N ASN A 470 -16.25 -24.59 2.12
CA ASN A 470 -15.41 -23.85 1.19
C ASN A 470 -13.93 -24.05 1.52
N ASP A 471 -13.09 -24.08 0.48
CA ASP A 471 -11.63 -24.19 0.61
C ASP A 471 -10.98 -23.03 1.40
N LEU A 472 -11.62 -21.85 1.46
CA LEU A 472 -11.17 -20.72 2.26
C LEU A 472 -11.10 -21.09 3.75
N LEU A 473 -12.17 -21.68 4.27
CA LEU A 473 -12.22 -22.14 5.67
C LEU A 473 -11.20 -23.24 5.97
N MET A 474 -11.03 -24.18 5.02
CA MET A 474 -10.05 -25.23 5.20
C MET A 474 -8.60 -24.72 5.28
N LYS A 475 -8.33 -23.52 4.75
CA LYS A 475 -7.02 -22.87 4.88
C LYS A 475 -6.85 -22.09 6.18
N GLN A 476 -7.97 -21.59 6.75
CA GLN A 476 -7.95 -20.76 7.95
C GLN A 476 -7.94 -21.60 9.25
N TYR A 477 -8.38 -22.85 9.19
CA TYR A 477 -8.53 -23.70 10.37
C TYR A 477 -7.86 -25.06 10.20
N ASP A 478 -7.23 -25.51 11.27
CA ASP A 478 -6.68 -26.86 11.42
C ASP A 478 -7.66 -27.75 12.18
N VAL A 479 -7.92 -28.97 11.68
CA VAL A 479 -8.68 -30.00 12.40
C VAL A 479 -7.79 -30.66 13.45
N ILE A 480 -8.04 -30.35 14.73
CA ILE A 480 -7.24 -30.90 15.82
C ILE A 480 -7.77 -32.26 16.31
N TYR A 481 -9.05 -32.57 16.08
CA TYR A 481 -9.66 -33.85 16.39
C TYR A 481 -10.87 -34.09 15.49
N GLY A 482 -11.13 -35.38 15.10
CA GLY A 482 -12.26 -35.75 14.25
C GLY A 482 -12.13 -35.32 12.80
N SER A 483 -13.19 -34.79 12.22
CA SER A 483 -13.26 -34.35 10.81
C SER A 483 -14.21 -33.19 10.64
N TRP A 484 -14.08 -32.49 9.54
CA TRP A 484 -15.06 -31.50 9.09
C TRP A 484 -16.46 -32.13 8.93
N PRO A 485 -17.55 -31.38 9.23
CA PRO A 485 -18.92 -31.84 9.01
C PRO A 485 -19.23 -32.04 7.52
N ASN A 486 -19.91 -33.08 7.18
CA ASN A 486 -20.27 -33.42 5.80
C ASN A 486 -21.77 -33.65 5.59
N SER A 487 -22.52 -33.85 6.67
CA SER A 487 -23.95 -34.09 6.67
C SER A 487 -24.70 -32.94 7.36
N TYR A 488 -26.02 -32.86 7.16
CA TYR A 488 -26.88 -31.88 7.83
C TYR A 488 -26.97 -32.06 9.36
N ASP A 489 -26.68 -33.24 9.88
CA ASP A 489 -26.71 -33.56 11.32
C ASP A 489 -25.31 -33.54 11.98
N GLU A 490 -24.29 -33.11 11.26
CA GLU A 490 -22.92 -32.97 11.75
C GLU A 490 -22.54 -31.51 11.94
N ILE A 491 -21.88 -31.24 13.08
CA ILE A 491 -21.40 -29.92 13.46
C ILE A 491 -19.95 -29.99 13.90
N VAL A 492 -19.29 -28.85 13.97
CA VAL A 492 -17.88 -28.73 14.39
C VAL A 492 -17.75 -27.69 15.50
N LEU A 493 -16.95 -28.01 16.53
CA LEU A 493 -16.59 -27.07 17.59
C LEU A 493 -15.37 -26.26 17.14
N VAL A 494 -15.42 -24.95 17.37
CA VAL A 494 -14.33 -24.01 17.11
C VAL A 494 -13.74 -23.59 18.46
N VAL A 495 -12.43 -23.75 18.63
CA VAL A 495 -11.67 -23.26 19.78
C VAL A 495 -10.72 -22.15 19.37
N ASP A 496 -10.24 -21.36 20.32
CA ASP A 496 -9.24 -20.33 20.06
C ASP A 496 -7.83 -20.93 19.80
N GLU A 497 -6.85 -20.07 19.55
CA GLU A 497 -5.46 -20.46 19.30
C GLU A 497 -4.84 -21.26 20.48
N ASN A 498 -5.34 -21.09 21.71
CA ASN A 498 -4.88 -21.72 22.93
C ASN A 498 -5.68 -23.01 23.28
N ASN A 499 -6.64 -23.41 22.44
CA ASN A 499 -7.63 -24.45 22.71
C ASN A 499 -8.57 -24.09 23.87
N GLU A 500 -8.96 -22.84 24.01
CA GLU A 500 -9.86 -22.35 25.02
C GLU A 500 -11.23 -21.99 24.43
N ILE A 501 -12.27 -22.01 25.23
CA ILE A 501 -13.63 -21.57 24.93
C ILE A 501 -14.08 -20.67 26.06
N ASP A 502 -14.75 -19.57 25.75
CA ASP A 502 -15.23 -18.62 26.75
C ASP A 502 -16.36 -19.18 27.64
N ASP A 503 -16.55 -18.58 28.82
CA ASP A 503 -17.50 -19.06 29.86
C ASP A 503 -18.95 -19.03 29.37
N MET A 504 -19.35 -18.08 28.53
CA MET A 504 -20.72 -17.98 28.00
C MET A 504 -20.99 -19.09 26.99
N SER A 505 -20.02 -19.37 26.13
CA SER A 505 -20.06 -20.51 25.20
C SER A 505 -20.07 -21.83 25.95
N LEU A 506 -19.32 -21.99 27.04
CA LEU A 506 -19.36 -23.18 27.89
C LEU A 506 -20.74 -23.41 28.52
N TYR A 507 -21.43 -22.34 28.93
CA TYR A 507 -22.82 -22.46 29.44
C TYR A 507 -23.75 -22.90 28.29
N ALA A 508 -23.72 -22.24 27.18
CA ALA A 508 -24.58 -22.57 26.04
C ALA A 508 -24.31 -23.97 25.46
N LEU A 509 -23.12 -24.50 25.68
CA LEU A 509 -22.76 -25.90 25.38
C LEU A 509 -23.27 -26.87 26.46
N GLY A 510 -23.83 -26.40 27.57
CA GLY A 510 -24.29 -27.24 28.69
C GLY A 510 -23.16 -27.78 29.59
N LEU A 511 -21.94 -27.24 29.46
CA LEU A 511 -20.74 -27.68 30.21
C LEU A 511 -20.57 -26.97 31.55
N THR A 512 -21.30 -25.89 31.80
CA THR A 512 -21.35 -25.14 33.07
C THR A 512 -22.80 -24.87 33.46
N SER A 513 -23.06 -24.68 34.76
CA SER A 513 -24.40 -24.36 35.26
C SER A 513 -24.65 -22.85 35.28
N LYS A 514 -25.93 -22.46 35.43
CA LYS A 514 -26.27 -21.04 35.59
C LYS A 514 -25.69 -20.52 36.91
N GLU A 515 -25.70 -21.29 37.95
CA GLU A 515 -25.12 -20.92 39.24
C GLU A 515 -23.62 -20.61 39.17
N ASP A 516 -22.89 -21.30 38.29
CA ASP A 516 -21.48 -21.00 38.03
C ASP A 516 -21.34 -19.61 37.39
N ILE A 517 -22.17 -19.28 36.41
CA ILE A 517 -22.15 -17.98 35.73
C ILE A 517 -22.58 -16.85 36.68
N ASP A 518 -23.65 -17.03 37.45
CA ASP A 518 -24.12 -16.07 38.43
C ASP A 518 -23.04 -15.81 39.52
N ALA A 519 -22.33 -16.85 39.94
CA ALA A 519 -21.19 -16.69 40.85
C ALA A 519 -20.02 -15.88 40.24
N LEU A 520 -19.78 -16.04 38.94
CA LEU A 520 -18.80 -15.26 38.20
C LEU A 520 -19.21 -13.79 38.10
N ALA A 521 -20.48 -13.54 37.75
CA ALA A 521 -21.06 -12.22 37.70
C ALA A 521 -21.06 -11.52 39.08
N ASP A 522 -21.54 -12.17 40.12
CA ASP A 522 -21.53 -11.66 41.50
C ASP A 522 -20.12 -11.29 41.99
N ALA A 523 -19.13 -12.07 41.62
CA ALA A 523 -17.77 -11.78 42.02
C ALA A 523 -17.18 -10.64 41.21
N ALA A 524 -17.49 -10.53 39.92
CA ALA A 524 -17.08 -9.42 39.09
C ALA A 524 -17.65 -8.08 39.59
N PHE A 525 -18.95 -8.04 39.84
CA PHE A 525 -19.63 -6.84 40.42
C PHE A 525 -19.21 -6.56 41.86
N GLY A 526 -19.00 -7.60 42.65
CA GLY A 526 -18.49 -7.48 44.02
C GLY A 526 -17.00 -7.13 44.10
N LYS A 527 -16.29 -7.02 42.98
CA LYS A 527 -14.82 -6.81 42.85
C LYS A 527 -14.03 -7.80 43.70
N LYS A 528 -14.47 -9.05 43.80
CA LYS A 528 -13.77 -10.12 44.48
C LYS A 528 -12.92 -10.92 43.53
N PRO A 529 -11.68 -11.28 43.89
CA PRO A 529 -10.87 -12.16 43.03
C PRO A 529 -11.52 -13.55 42.98
N ILE A 530 -11.71 -14.04 41.76
CA ILE A 530 -12.13 -15.44 41.54
C ILE A 530 -10.89 -16.29 41.36
N GLN A 531 -10.89 -17.47 41.96
CA GLN A 531 -10.07 -18.57 41.45
C GLN A 531 -10.88 -19.24 40.33
N SER A 532 -10.54 -18.91 39.08
CA SER A 532 -11.06 -19.63 37.92
C SER A 532 -10.80 -21.12 38.13
N ALA A 533 -11.86 -21.91 38.17
CA ALA A 533 -11.73 -23.36 38.23
C ALA A 533 -11.14 -23.77 36.88
N ASN A 534 -9.90 -24.24 36.85
CA ASN A 534 -9.25 -24.82 35.69
C ASN A 534 -9.99 -26.11 35.28
N ARG A 535 -11.20 -25.98 34.72
CA ARG A 535 -11.97 -27.11 34.19
C ARG A 535 -11.37 -27.44 32.82
N LYS A 536 -11.34 -28.71 32.48
CA LYS A 536 -10.89 -29.19 31.17
C LYS A 536 -11.72 -30.41 30.76
N TRP A 537 -11.98 -30.45 29.49
CA TRP A 537 -12.69 -31.55 28.84
C TRP A 537 -11.76 -32.20 27.80
N THR A 538 -11.87 -33.51 27.65
CA THR A 538 -11.17 -34.24 26.60
C THR A 538 -11.91 -34.05 25.27
N TYR A 539 -11.21 -34.11 24.18
CA TYR A 539 -11.82 -34.04 22.85
C TYR A 539 -12.91 -35.10 22.65
N GLU A 540 -12.72 -36.28 23.19
CA GLU A 540 -13.71 -37.35 23.14
C GLU A 540 -15.00 -37.00 23.93
N GLN A 541 -14.90 -36.33 25.08
CA GLN A 541 -16.07 -35.88 25.86
C GLN A 541 -16.86 -34.82 25.04
N ILE A 542 -16.18 -33.90 24.39
CA ILE A 542 -16.79 -32.88 23.52
C ILE A 542 -17.48 -33.53 22.32
N CYS A 543 -16.81 -34.43 21.61
CA CYS A 543 -17.40 -35.10 20.44
C CYS A 543 -18.55 -36.05 20.77
N ASN A 544 -18.74 -36.42 22.03
CA ASN A 544 -19.87 -37.23 22.52
C ASN A 544 -21.07 -36.38 23.02
N MET A 545 -20.99 -35.06 22.91
CA MET A 545 -22.12 -34.17 23.24
C MET A 545 -23.19 -34.29 22.18
N GLU A 546 -24.44 -34.19 22.62
CA GLU A 546 -25.60 -34.21 21.72
C GLU A 546 -26.37 -32.89 21.84
N PHE A 547 -26.68 -32.35 20.71
CA PHE A 547 -27.57 -31.19 20.56
C PHE A 547 -28.82 -31.62 19.80
N ARG A 548 -29.93 -30.91 20.02
CA ARG A 548 -31.19 -31.19 19.36
C ARG A 548 -31.73 -29.95 18.71
N THR A 549 -31.86 -29.98 17.39
CA THR A 549 -32.57 -28.94 16.63
C THR A 549 -34.07 -29.25 16.64
N ILE A 550 -34.88 -28.29 17.06
CA ILE A 550 -36.33 -28.33 17.05
C ILE A 550 -36.82 -27.37 16.00
N LEU A 551 -37.76 -27.80 15.16
CA LEU A 551 -38.38 -26.89 14.16
C LEU A 551 -39.27 -25.89 14.89
N SER A 552 -39.21 -24.62 14.57
CA SER A 552 -40.05 -23.57 15.17
C SER A 552 -41.54 -23.91 15.09
N ALA A 553 -41.99 -24.44 13.97
CA ALA A 553 -43.40 -24.87 13.80
C ALA A 553 -43.80 -26.06 14.64
N ASP A 554 -42.83 -26.96 15.01
CA ASP A 554 -43.11 -28.13 15.83
C ASP A 554 -43.25 -27.76 17.34
N CYS A 555 -42.81 -26.52 17.71
CA CYS A 555 -43.04 -26.01 19.06
C CYS A 555 -44.54 -25.79 19.37
N TYR A 556 -45.39 -25.73 18.38
CA TYR A 556 -46.79 -25.40 18.52
C TYR A 556 -47.70 -26.62 18.29
N THR A 557 -48.61 -26.84 19.17
CA THR A 557 -49.60 -27.90 19.04
C THR A 557 -51.02 -27.32 19.12
N LYS A 558 -51.93 -27.91 18.35
CA LYS A 558 -53.33 -27.46 18.33
C LYS A 558 -54.03 -27.92 19.59
N ASP A 559 -54.64 -26.99 20.38
CA ASP A 559 -55.52 -27.31 21.48
C ASP A 559 -56.89 -27.69 20.89
N GLU A 560 -57.34 -28.90 21.14
CA GLU A 560 -58.61 -29.38 20.62
C GLU A 560 -59.82 -28.64 21.20
N THR A 561 -59.67 -27.96 22.35
CA THR A 561 -60.74 -27.23 23.03
C THR A 561 -60.97 -25.85 22.41
N THR A 562 -59.92 -25.13 22.23
CA THR A 562 -59.95 -23.76 21.73
C THR A 562 -59.76 -23.65 20.20
N GLY A 563 -59.10 -24.66 19.63
CA GLY A 563 -58.70 -24.66 18.22
C GLY A 563 -57.46 -23.88 17.92
N ALA A 564 -56.93 -23.08 18.86
CA ALA A 564 -55.73 -22.29 18.77
C ALA A 564 -54.47 -23.15 18.91
N TYR A 565 -53.33 -22.69 18.38
CA TYR A 565 -52.02 -23.32 18.54
C TYR A 565 -51.32 -22.74 19.79
N ILE A 566 -50.95 -23.61 20.73
CA ILE A 566 -50.26 -23.30 21.97
C ILE A 566 -48.78 -23.67 21.90
N ASP A 567 -47.92 -22.87 22.52
CA ASP A 567 -46.50 -23.10 22.57
C ASP A 567 -46.12 -24.13 23.66
N LEU A 568 -45.52 -25.23 23.28
CA LEU A 568 -45.07 -26.29 24.17
C LEU A 568 -43.82 -25.90 24.98
N ARG A 569 -43.07 -24.88 24.54
CA ARG A 569 -41.83 -24.40 25.20
C ARG A 569 -42.14 -23.76 26.53
N GLU A 570 -43.34 -23.25 26.73
CA GLU A 570 -43.75 -22.61 28.01
C GLU A 570 -43.80 -23.56 29.19
N THR A 571 -43.73 -24.88 28.95
CA THR A 571 -43.79 -25.89 29.98
C THR A 571 -42.61 -26.83 29.95
N GLN A 572 -42.07 -27.20 31.11
CA GLN A 572 -40.98 -28.17 31.21
C GLN A 572 -41.34 -29.54 30.62
N ALA A 573 -42.59 -29.94 30.72
CA ALA A 573 -43.07 -31.20 30.14
C ALA A 573 -43.09 -31.12 28.59
N GLY A 574 -43.58 -30.02 28.04
CA GLY A 574 -43.60 -29.78 26.59
C GLY A 574 -42.19 -29.71 26.04
N LEU A 575 -41.29 -28.97 26.71
CA LEU A 575 -39.88 -28.83 26.26
C LEU A 575 -39.19 -30.22 26.27
N LYS A 576 -39.45 -31.10 27.23
CA LYS A 576 -38.92 -32.48 27.24
C LYS A 576 -39.42 -33.31 26.04
N VAL A 577 -40.70 -33.15 25.68
CA VAL A 577 -41.25 -33.81 24.49
C VAL A 577 -40.64 -33.30 23.22
N LEU A 578 -40.47 -31.97 23.07
CA LEU A 578 -39.83 -31.34 21.94
C LEU A 578 -38.38 -31.80 21.80
N TYR A 579 -37.62 -31.79 22.89
CA TYR A 579 -36.23 -32.24 22.91
C TYR A 579 -36.10 -33.72 22.52
N ALA A 580 -36.97 -34.60 23.04
CA ALA A 580 -36.91 -36.01 22.69
C ALA A 580 -37.17 -36.30 21.21
N ASN A 581 -37.98 -35.45 20.54
CA ASN A 581 -38.34 -35.58 19.12
C ASN A 581 -37.45 -34.77 18.17
N GLY A 582 -36.64 -33.87 18.70
CA GLY A 582 -35.73 -32.98 17.90
C GLY A 582 -34.69 -33.77 17.10
N LEU A 583 -34.22 -33.19 16.02
CA LEU A 583 -33.12 -33.72 15.21
C LEU A 583 -31.83 -33.74 16.05
N THR A 584 -31.17 -34.86 16.19
CA THR A 584 -29.88 -34.97 16.86
C THR A 584 -28.76 -34.43 16.00
N LEU A 585 -28.01 -33.45 16.53
CA LEU A 585 -26.78 -32.95 15.96
C LEU A 585 -25.57 -33.58 16.69
N LYS A 586 -24.54 -33.97 15.93
CA LYS A 586 -23.35 -34.65 16.45
C LYS A 586 -22.11 -33.81 16.18
N VAL A 587 -21.26 -33.66 17.15
CA VAL A 587 -19.95 -33.00 16.96
C VAL A 587 -19.03 -33.94 16.20
N SER A 588 -18.79 -33.67 14.92
CA SER A 588 -17.94 -34.47 14.04
C SER A 588 -16.45 -34.21 14.23
N GLY A 589 -16.09 -33.02 14.72
CA GLY A 589 -14.70 -32.63 14.95
C GLY A 589 -14.55 -31.34 15.73
N ILE A 590 -13.29 -31.04 16.00
CA ILE A 590 -12.87 -29.80 16.68
C ILE A 590 -11.82 -29.15 15.80
N ILE A 591 -11.99 -27.85 15.54
CA ILE A 591 -11.10 -27.04 14.70
C ILE A 591 -10.53 -25.88 15.50
N ARG A 592 -9.37 -25.42 15.08
CA ARG A 592 -8.64 -24.28 15.65
C ARG A 592 -8.10 -23.40 14.53
N PRO A 593 -8.00 -22.08 14.73
CA PRO A 593 -7.32 -21.20 13.78
C PRO A 593 -5.91 -21.69 13.45
N SER A 594 -5.54 -21.69 12.17
CA SER A 594 -4.19 -22.03 11.73
C SER A 594 -3.19 -20.96 12.17
N GLU A 595 -1.96 -21.34 12.49
CA GLU A 595 -0.90 -20.40 12.89
C GLU A 595 -0.60 -19.33 11.82
N ASP A 596 -0.88 -19.62 10.56
CA ASP A 596 -0.67 -18.72 9.45
C ASP A 596 -1.89 -17.82 9.14
N ALA A 597 -3.07 -18.09 9.73
CA ALA A 597 -4.27 -17.30 9.51
C ALA A 597 -4.19 -15.95 10.23
N VAL A 598 -4.36 -14.87 9.49
CA VAL A 598 -4.35 -13.50 10.05
C VAL A 598 -5.73 -13.10 10.57
N SER A 599 -6.79 -13.66 9.99
CA SER A 599 -8.19 -13.44 10.32
C SER A 599 -8.97 -14.71 10.10
N THR A 600 -10.03 -14.92 10.87
CA THR A 600 -10.87 -16.12 10.82
C THR A 600 -12.31 -15.77 10.51
N MET A 601 -12.96 -16.58 9.68
CA MET A 601 -14.36 -16.36 9.26
C MET A 601 -15.39 -16.75 10.34
N LEU A 602 -15.05 -17.75 11.17
CA LEU A 602 -15.97 -18.23 12.23
C LEU A 602 -15.69 -17.46 13.51
N THR A 603 -16.67 -16.66 13.93
CA THR A 603 -16.65 -15.93 15.20
C THR A 603 -17.40 -16.68 16.30
N GLY A 604 -18.29 -17.63 15.92
CA GLY A 604 -19.02 -18.49 16.84
C GLY A 604 -18.23 -19.74 17.22
N SER A 605 -18.58 -20.33 18.36
CA SER A 605 -17.93 -21.53 18.89
C SER A 605 -18.41 -22.83 18.23
N ILE A 606 -19.50 -22.80 17.45
CA ILE A 606 -20.03 -23.98 16.76
C ILE A 606 -20.34 -23.65 15.30
N GLY A 607 -19.74 -24.44 14.40
CA GLY A 607 -20.01 -24.38 12.96
C GLY A 607 -20.94 -25.49 12.47
N TYR A 608 -21.94 -25.13 11.65
CA TYR A 608 -22.83 -26.09 10.99
C TYR A 608 -22.91 -25.86 9.48
N THR A 609 -23.28 -26.89 8.71
CA THR A 609 -23.32 -26.79 7.26
C THR A 609 -24.65 -26.18 6.78
N HIS A 610 -24.64 -25.51 5.62
CA HIS A 610 -25.83 -25.01 4.93
C HIS A 610 -26.92 -26.09 4.74
N LYS A 611 -26.51 -27.37 4.69
CA LYS A 611 -27.46 -28.50 4.60
C LYS A 611 -28.39 -28.59 5.81
N LEU A 612 -27.98 -28.13 6.99
CA LEU A 612 -28.85 -28.07 8.18
C LEU A 612 -29.91 -26.99 7.97
N THR A 613 -29.54 -25.81 7.48
CA THR A 613 -30.47 -24.74 7.16
C THR A 613 -31.49 -25.19 6.12
N GLU A 614 -31.05 -25.80 5.02
CA GLU A 614 -31.94 -26.36 4.00
C GLU A 614 -32.89 -27.41 4.56
N TYR A 615 -32.36 -28.34 5.39
CA TYR A 615 -33.18 -29.37 6.04
C TYR A 615 -34.26 -28.77 6.93
N VAL A 616 -33.92 -27.77 7.76
CA VAL A 616 -34.87 -27.11 8.66
C VAL A 616 -35.94 -26.38 7.86
N ILE A 617 -35.58 -25.62 6.84
CA ILE A 617 -36.54 -24.90 5.98
C ILE A 617 -37.46 -25.86 5.26
N GLU A 618 -36.95 -26.91 4.59
CA GLU A 618 -37.75 -27.87 3.87
C GLU A 618 -38.71 -28.66 4.78
N LYS A 619 -38.23 -29.03 5.97
CA LYS A 619 -39.08 -29.77 6.94
C LYS A 619 -40.15 -28.88 7.54
N SER A 620 -39.83 -27.63 7.87
CA SER A 620 -40.79 -26.68 8.44
C SER A 620 -42.00 -26.46 7.49
N LYS A 621 -41.79 -26.39 6.17
CA LYS A 621 -42.88 -26.25 5.16
C LYS A 621 -43.90 -27.37 5.24
N SER A 622 -43.55 -28.53 5.79
CA SER A 622 -44.48 -29.67 5.92
C SER A 622 -45.26 -29.67 7.23
N SER A 623 -44.96 -28.77 8.17
CA SER A 623 -45.60 -28.68 9.52
C SER A 623 -47.09 -28.39 9.43
N ALA A 624 -47.85 -28.91 10.42
CA ALA A 624 -49.30 -28.69 10.53
C ALA A 624 -49.63 -27.23 10.90
N ALA A 625 -48.81 -26.58 11.75
CA ALA A 625 -49.06 -25.21 12.16
C ALA A 625 -48.84 -24.21 10.97
N ILE A 626 -47.78 -24.40 10.16
CA ILE A 626 -47.54 -23.59 8.96
C ILE A 626 -48.70 -23.75 7.94
N LYS A 627 -49.09 -24.99 7.69
CA LYS A 627 -50.22 -25.23 6.77
C LYS A 627 -51.51 -24.60 7.29
N ALA A 628 -51.77 -24.65 8.59
CA ALA A 628 -52.96 -24.02 9.18
C ALA A 628 -52.91 -22.48 9.00
N GLN A 629 -51.76 -21.84 9.15
CA GLN A 629 -51.64 -20.41 8.96
C GLN A 629 -51.75 -20.04 7.47
N LEU A 630 -51.12 -20.82 6.58
CA LEU A 630 -51.26 -20.59 5.10
C LEU A 630 -52.70 -20.78 4.62
N ASP A 631 -53.45 -21.73 5.23
CA ASP A 631 -54.85 -21.95 4.91
C ASP A 631 -55.78 -20.88 5.51
N SER A 632 -55.31 -20.11 6.50
CA SER A 632 -56.04 -19.06 7.21
C SER A 632 -55.28 -17.73 7.20
N PRO A 633 -55.10 -17.08 6.03
CA PRO A 633 -54.22 -15.89 5.93
C PRO A 633 -54.78 -14.64 6.64
N GLU A 634 -56.09 -14.64 6.97
CA GLU A 634 -56.75 -13.52 7.64
C GLU A 634 -56.89 -13.71 9.17
N THR A 635 -56.52 -14.91 9.71
CA THR A 635 -56.76 -15.27 11.10
C THR A 635 -55.45 -15.74 11.73
N ASP A 636 -55.17 -15.22 12.89
CA ASP A 636 -54.03 -15.66 13.73
C ASP A 636 -54.37 -17.04 14.31
N ILE A 637 -53.59 -18.04 13.98
CA ILE A 637 -53.77 -19.40 14.47
C ILE A 637 -53.43 -19.55 15.97
N PHE A 638 -52.73 -18.64 16.60
CA PHE A 638 -52.34 -18.65 18.00
C PHE A 638 -53.49 -18.13 18.89
N THR A 639 -54.21 -17.15 18.44
CA THR A 639 -55.30 -16.52 19.19
C THR A 639 -56.70 -16.81 18.61
N ASN A 640 -56.79 -17.27 17.38
CA ASN A 640 -57.99 -17.39 16.57
C ASN A 640 -58.67 -16.03 16.30
N LEU A 641 -57.96 -14.92 16.47
CA LEU A 641 -58.42 -13.58 16.18
C LEU A 641 -58.05 -13.18 14.75
N PRO A 642 -58.84 -12.31 14.12
CA PRO A 642 -58.44 -11.72 12.82
C PRO A 642 -57.27 -10.78 13.00
N PHE A 643 -56.40 -10.69 11.99
CA PHE A 643 -55.29 -9.75 12.00
C PHE A 643 -55.76 -8.31 11.77
N ARG A 644 -55.22 -7.36 12.54
CA ARG A 644 -55.60 -5.93 12.51
C ARG A 644 -55.23 -5.28 11.16
N GLU A 645 -54.19 -5.71 10.49
CA GLU A 645 -53.69 -5.14 9.23
C GLU A 645 -54.73 -5.23 8.10
N ASN A 646 -55.57 -6.22 8.12
CA ASN A 646 -56.63 -6.40 7.11
C ASN A 646 -57.82 -5.45 7.30
N THR A 647 -57.82 -4.66 8.39
CA THR A 647 -58.96 -3.81 8.78
C THR A 647 -58.72 -2.30 8.53
N GLY A 648 -57.50 -1.87 8.22
CA GLY A 648 -57.12 -0.45 8.14
C GLY A 648 -57.78 0.36 7.01
N ASN A 649 -58.38 -0.28 6.01
CA ASN A 649 -58.99 0.35 4.84
C ASN A 649 -60.45 -0.01 4.62
N LEU A 650 -61.13 -0.63 5.59
CA LEU A 650 -62.52 -1.00 5.45
C LEU A 650 -63.45 0.24 5.49
N SER A 651 -64.37 0.31 4.54
CA SER A 651 -65.42 1.31 4.58
C SER A 651 -66.40 1.03 5.74
N GLU A 652 -67.12 2.05 6.18
CA GLU A 652 -68.14 1.91 7.26
C GLU A 652 -69.12 0.75 6.99
N LEU A 653 -69.47 0.53 5.74
CA LEU A 653 -70.38 -0.55 5.37
C LEU A 653 -69.73 -1.93 5.52
N GLU A 654 -68.46 -2.06 5.19
CA GLU A 654 -67.71 -3.29 5.35
C GLU A 654 -67.48 -3.59 6.84
N LYS A 655 -67.16 -2.60 7.67
CA LYS A 655 -67.06 -2.73 9.13
C LYS A 655 -68.37 -3.25 9.74
N ILE A 656 -69.50 -2.70 9.29
CA ILE A 656 -70.83 -3.13 9.75
C ILE A 656 -71.11 -4.57 9.35
N ASP A 657 -70.75 -4.96 8.12
CA ASP A 657 -70.96 -6.33 7.63
C ASP A 657 -70.09 -7.36 8.38
N GLU A 658 -68.84 -7.04 8.60
CA GLU A 658 -67.92 -7.89 9.39
C GLU A 658 -68.33 -8.00 10.85
N PHE A 659 -68.79 -6.90 11.48
CA PHE A 659 -69.30 -6.96 12.85
C PHE A 659 -70.56 -7.85 12.96
N ASN A 660 -71.48 -7.71 12.05
CA ASN A 660 -72.69 -8.57 12.03
C ASN A 660 -72.33 -10.04 11.75
N LYS A 661 -71.39 -10.29 10.93
CA LYS A 661 -70.85 -11.63 10.63
C LYS A 661 -70.21 -12.25 11.86
N TYR A 662 -69.37 -11.47 12.56
CA TYR A 662 -68.75 -11.88 13.81
C TYR A 662 -69.81 -12.26 14.85
N VAL A 663 -70.77 -11.38 15.17
CA VAL A 663 -71.80 -11.62 16.17
C VAL A 663 -72.68 -12.86 15.79
N SER A 664 -72.93 -13.07 14.50
CA SER A 664 -73.72 -14.20 13.99
C SER A 664 -72.98 -15.54 14.14
N ALA A 665 -71.67 -15.52 14.18
CA ALA A 665 -70.81 -16.70 14.31
C ALA A 665 -70.62 -17.12 15.78
N LEU A 666 -70.91 -16.23 16.75
CA LEU A 666 -70.76 -16.51 18.15
C LEU A 666 -71.75 -17.51 18.69
N ASP A 667 -71.33 -18.38 19.62
CA ASP A 667 -72.21 -19.22 20.41
C ASP A 667 -72.91 -18.43 21.53
N THR A 668 -73.71 -19.07 22.38
CA THR A 668 -74.46 -18.39 23.42
C THR A 668 -73.56 -17.63 24.40
N LYS A 669 -72.42 -18.24 24.79
CA LYS A 669 -71.47 -17.61 25.69
C LYS A 669 -70.75 -16.45 25.05
N GLY A 670 -70.29 -16.60 23.81
CA GLY A 670 -69.63 -15.53 23.07
C GLY A 670 -70.57 -14.34 22.80
N LYS A 671 -71.86 -14.57 22.56
CA LYS A 671 -72.88 -13.53 22.45
C LYS A 671 -73.10 -12.79 23.75
N ALA A 672 -73.05 -13.51 24.92
CA ALA A 672 -73.18 -12.88 26.22
C ALA A 672 -71.96 -11.98 26.55
N GLU A 673 -70.75 -12.45 26.21
CA GLU A 673 -69.53 -11.69 26.37
C GLU A 673 -69.52 -10.46 25.42
N ALA A 674 -69.87 -10.64 24.17
CA ALA A 674 -69.99 -9.53 23.23
C ALA A 674 -71.03 -8.46 23.64
N TYR A 675 -72.16 -8.92 24.23
CA TYR A 675 -73.18 -7.98 24.78
C TYR A 675 -72.62 -7.16 25.93
N ILE A 676 -71.89 -7.79 26.84
CA ILE A 676 -71.26 -7.08 27.97
C ILE A 676 -70.22 -6.08 27.42
N SER A 677 -69.37 -6.44 26.48
CA SER A 677 -68.41 -5.58 25.84
C SER A 677 -69.06 -4.39 25.11
N ILE A 678 -70.13 -4.63 24.33
CA ILE A 678 -70.93 -3.57 23.66
C ILE A 678 -71.46 -2.58 24.70
N LYS A 679 -72.04 -3.07 25.77
CA LYS A 679 -72.59 -2.23 26.83
C LYS A 679 -71.57 -1.54 27.69
N SER A 680 -70.36 -2.09 27.72
CA SER A 680 -69.22 -1.52 28.46
C SER A 680 -68.50 -0.41 27.65
N THR A 681 -68.86 -0.26 26.34
CA THR A 681 -68.32 0.78 25.50
C THR A 681 -69.18 2.04 25.60
N PRO A 682 -68.73 3.12 26.23
CA PRO A 682 -69.46 4.38 26.30
C PRO A 682 -69.49 5.08 24.95
N SER A 683 -70.55 5.85 24.68
CA SER A 683 -70.61 6.63 23.46
C SER A 683 -69.62 7.78 23.48
N GLN A 684 -69.17 8.23 22.28
CA GLN A 684 -68.23 9.32 22.18
C GLN A 684 -68.77 10.62 22.83
N GLU A 685 -70.11 10.86 22.74
CA GLU A 685 -70.73 12.01 23.35
C GLU A 685 -70.65 11.92 24.90
N GLU A 686 -70.76 10.76 25.51
CA GLU A 686 -70.62 10.57 26.93
C GLU A 686 -69.16 10.75 27.42
N LEU A 687 -68.24 10.24 26.66
CA LEU A 687 -66.78 10.46 26.93
C LEU A 687 -66.42 11.92 26.82
N ASP A 688 -66.79 12.60 25.72
CA ASP A 688 -66.52 14.04 25.52
C ASP A 688 -67.13 14.89 26.64
N MET A 689 -68.31 14.57 27.11
CA MET A 689 -68.96 15.28 28.21
C MET A 689 -68.12 15.14 29.49
N ILE A 690 -67.70 13.95 29.86
CA ILE A 690 -66.97 13.67 31.11
C ILE A 690 -65.55 14.27 31.03
N VAL A 691 -64.90 14.12 29.91
CA VAL A 691 -63.54 14.69 29.67
C VAL A 691 -63.59 16.22 29.75
N ASN A 692 -64.50 16.87 29.03
CA ASN A 692 -64.67 18.32 29.06
C ASN A 692 -65.08 18.86 30.46
N GLU A 693 -65.98 18.14 31.19
CA GLU A 693 -66.31 18.49 32.52
C GLU A 693 -65.13 18.40 33.46
N THR A 694 -64.28 17.40 33.33
CA THR A 694 -63.04 17.21 34.13
C THR A 694 -62.00 18.26 33.83
N LEU A 695 -61.75 18.52 32.55
CA LEU A 695 -60.81 19.58 32.09
C LEU A 695 -61.23 20.96 32.61
N SER A 696 -62.52 21.27 32.57
CA SER A 696 -63.04 22.56 33.04
C SER A 696 -62.84 22.82 34.49
N LYS A 697 -62.55 21.83 35.30
CA LYS A 697 -62.37 21.88 36.76
C LYS A 697 -60.93 21.82 37.22
N MET A 698 -60.00 21.53 36.31
CA MET A 698 -58.59 21.34 36.61
C MET A 698 -57.73 22.43 35.95
N ASP A 699 -56.72 22.89 36.69
CA ASP A 699 -55.65 23.68 36.14
C ASP A 699 -54.40 22.80 35.86
N ARG A 700 -53.39 23.38 35.27
CA ARG A 700 -52.16 22.68 34.92
C ARG A 700 -51.57 21.90 36.10
N GLU A 701 -51.48 22.54 37.27
CA GLU A 701 -50.91 21.92 38.47
C GLU A 701 -51.76 20.71 38.94
N GLY A 702 -53.07 20.80 38.79
CA GLY A 702 -54.00 19.68 39.07
C GLY A 702 -53.85 18.51 38.10
N MET A 703 -53.63 18.79 36.81
CA MET A 703 -53.39 17.77 35.79
C MET A 703 -52.06 17.06 36.00
N GLU A 704 -51.00 17.81 36.26
CA GLU A 704 -49.69 17.29 36.58
C GLU A 704 -49.72 16.34 37.80
N GLN A 705 -50.34 16.76 38.90
CA GLN A 705 -50.49 15.93 40.11
C GLN A 705 -51.25 14.63 39.83
N ALA A 706 -52.36 14.71 39.11
CA ALA A 706 -53.15 13.53 38.76
C ALA A 706 -52.38 12.55 37.88
N MET A 707 -51.62 13.04 36.92
CA MET A 707 -50.76 12.23 36.07
C MET A 707 -49.64 11.58 36.84
N ILE A 708 -48.94 12.29 37.71
CA ILE A 708 -47.88 11.74 38.56
C ILE A 708 -48.45 10.63 39.43
N GLN A 709 -49.61 10.83 40.07
CA GLN A 709 -50.25 9.85 40.90
C GLN A 709 -50.66 8.59 40.09
N PHE A 710 -51.17 8.76 38.89
CA PHE A 710 -51.60 7.69 38.00
C PHE A 710 -50.38 6.85 37.55
N ILE A 711 -49.35 7.52 37.04
CA ILE A 711 -48.13 6.85 36.53
C ILE A 711 -47.39 6.11 37.68
N THR A 712 -47.27 6.73 38.85
CA THR A 712 -46.69 6.10 40.02
C THR A 712 -47.46 4.84 40.42
N ALA A 713 -48.81 4.89 40.39
CA ALA A 713 -49.65 3.76 40.77
C ALA A 713 -49.60 2.60 39.76
N GLN A 714 -49.46 2.90 38.45
CA GLN A 714 -49.41 1.90 37.39
C GLN A 714 -48.05 1.33 37.09
N MET A 715 -47.00 2.18 37.07
CA MET A 715 -45.66 1.78 36.64
C MET A 715 -44.68 1.54 37.79
N GLY A 716 -45.06 1.87 39.05
CA GLY A 716 -44.18 1.67 40.23
C GLY A 716 -42.95 2.56 40.22
N LEU A 717 -42.91 3.61 39.39
CA LEU A 717 -41.82 4.58 39.33
C LEU A 717 -41.90 5.56 40.50
N SER A 718 -40.75 6.13 40.91
CA SER A 718 -40.75 7.09 42.00
C SER A 718 -41.34 8.42 41.55
N GLU A 719 -42.12 9.09 42.48
CA GLU A 719 -42.74 10.38 42.24
C GLU A 719 -41.73 11.45 41.74
N ASN A 720 -40.48 11.41 42.25
CA ASN A 720 -39.41 12.35 41.88
C ASN A 720 -38.90 12.14 40.46
N ASP A 721 -38.88 10.94 39.97
CA ASP A 721 -38.38 10.62 38.60
C ASP A 721 -39.40 11.09 37.54
N ILE A 722 -40.71 10.97 37.85
CA ILE A 722 -41.80 11.38 36.99
C ILE A 722 -41.97 12.92 36.95
N MET A 723 -41.85 13.58 38.11
CA MET A 723 -42.04 15.02 38.27
C MET A 723 -41.14 15.81 37.28
N GLY A 724 -39.85 15.42 37.17
CA GLY A 724 -38.93 16.16 36.26
C GLY A 724 -39.30 16.07 34.79
N TYR A 725 -39.94 14.98 34.33
CA TYR A 725 -40.42 14.83 32.96
C TYR A 725 -41.69 15.65 32.72
N ILE A 726 -42.64 15.58 33.65
CA ILE A 726 -43.93 16.30 33.50
C ILE A 726 -43.75 17.81 33.60
N GLU A 727 -42.89 18.32 34.48
CA GLU A 727 -42.58 19.75 34.58
C GLU A 727 -41.94 20.32 33.31
N ALA A 728 -41.26 19.50 32.50
CA ALA A 728 -40.60 19.89 31.26
C ALA A 728 -41.54 19.91 30.03
N MET A 729 -42.76 19.37 30.15
CA MET A 729 -43.76 19.30 29.05
C MET A 729 -44.45 20.63 28.80
N SER A 730 -44.88 20.88 27.56
CA SER A 730 -45.69 22.03 27.22
C SER A 730 -47.12 21.92 27.81
N ASP A 731 -47.85 23.04 27.90
CA ASP A 731 -49.25 23.02 28.37
C ASP A 731 -50.14 22.17 27.47
N GLU A 732 -49.86 22.18 26.12
CA GLU A 732 -50.62 21.40 25.16
C GLU A 732 -50.33 19.87 25.30
N ASP A 733 -49.09 19.48 25.50
CA ASP A 733 -48.72 18.07 25.68
C ASP A 733 -49.31 17.47 27.00
N ILE A 734 -49.31 18.29 28.06
CA ILE A 734 -49.92 17.90 29.35
C ILE A 734 -51.42 17.71 29.19
N GLU A 735 -52.12 18.66 28.51
CA GLU A 735 -53.58 18.57 28.29
C GLU A 735 -53.93 17.34 27.45
N GLU A 736 -53.14 17.05 26.38
CA GLU A 736 -53.35 15.89 25.51
C GLU A 736 -53.15 14.57 26.25
N LEU A 737 -52.07 14.43 27.00
CA LEU A 737 -51.77 13.24 27.77
C LEU A 737 -52.79 13.05 28.91
N PHE A 738 -53.23 14.12 29.54
CA PHE A 738 -54.24 14.09 30.59
C PHE A 738 -55.61 13.70 30.03
N VAL A 739 -56.02 14.20 28.88
CA VAL A 739 -57.23 13.80 28.14
C VAL A 739 -57.21 12.31 27.86
N GLN A 740 -56.10 11.80 27.32
CA GLN A 740 -55.96 10.37 27.07
C GLN A 740 -56.09 9.53 28.36
N MET A 741 -55.43 9.90 29.43
CA MET A 741 -55.52 9.24 30.71
C MET A 741 -56.95 9.22 31.27
N ILE A 742 -57.66 10.38 31.28
CA ILE A 742 -59.01 10.47 31.77
C ILE A 742 -59.99 9.64 30.88
N THR A 743 -59.77 9.63 29.57
CA THR A 743 -60.60 8.84 28.66
C THR A 743 -60.50 7.36 28.99
N GLU A 744 -59.28 6.82 29.15
CA GLU A 744 -59.06 5.44 29.50
C GLU A 744 -59.61 5.08 30.91
N GLN A 745 -59.39 5.95 31.86
CA GLN A 745 -59.94 5.75 33.23
C GLN A 745 -61.46 5.79 33.23
N THR A 746 -62.08 6.64 32.44
CA THR A 746 -63.54 6.73 32.30
C THR A 746 -64.09 5.45 31.61
N LYS A 747 -63.48 4.98 30.55
CA LYS A 747 -63.81 3.71 29.91
C LYS A 747 -63.76 2.54 30.91
N ALA A 748 -62.68 2.44 31.70
CA ALA A 748 -62.48 1.38 32.66
C ALA A 748 -63.54 1.44 33.79
N GLN A 749 -63.84 2.63 34.30
CA GLN A 749 -64.89 2.80 35.37
C GLN A 749 -66.25 2.44 34.82
N TYR A 750 -66.57 2.89 33.60
CA TYR A 750 -67.85 2.59 32.93
C TYR A 750 -68.05 1.09 32.69
N ALA A 751 -66.99 0.42 32.21
CA ALA A 751 -66.97 -1.02 32.01
C ALA A 751 -67.20 -1.79 33.33
N ALA A 752 -66.47 -1.39 34.40
CA ALA A 752 -66.67 -2.00 35.73
C ALA A 752 -68.09 -1.85 36.27
N GLN A 753 -68.73 -0.68 36.05
CA GLN A 753 -70.13 -0.43 36.45
C GLN A 753 -71.12 -1.30 35.68
N VAL A 754 -70.92 -1.40 34.35
CA VAL A 754 -71.74 -2.26 33.45
C VAL A 754 -71.60 -3.74 33.86
N GLN A 755 -70.37 -4.21 34.10
CA GLN A 755 -70.10 -5.58 34.48
C GLN A 755 -70.75 -5.92 35.82
N GLN A 756 -70.77 -4.98 36.78
CA GLN A 756 -71.48 -5.15 38.03
C GLN A 756 -72.99 -5.21 37.84
N GLN A 757 -73.56 -4.47 36.91
CA GLN A 757 -74.99 -4.46 36.64
C GLN A 757 -75.44 -5.73 35.88
N LEU A 758 -74.68 -6.17 34.86
CA LEU A 758 -75.01 -7.30 34.03
C LEU A 758 -74.53 -8.65 34.54
N GLY A 759 -73.51 -8.69 35.43
CA GLY A 759 -72.89 -9.92 35.92
C GLY A 759 -73.79 -10.82 36.78
N SER A 760 -75.05 -10.41 37.05
CA SER A 760 -76.06 -11.25 37.69
C SER A 760 -77.00 -11.99 36.75
N LEU A 761 -76.88 -11.71 35.45
CA LEU A 761 -77.69 -12.35 34.35
C LEU A 761 -77.02 -13.59 33.85
N SER A 762 -77.81 -14.57 33.34
CA SER A 762 -77.24 -15.75 32.72
C SER A 762 -76.79 -15.48 31.27
N ASP A 763 -75.88 -16.29 30.71
CA ASP A 763 -75.36 -16.21 29.34
C ASP A 763 -76.51 -16.27 28.32
N GLU A 764 -77.57 -17.10 28.57
CA GLU A 764 -78.73 -17.18 27.71
C GLU A 764 -79.57 -15.88 27.72
N GLN A 765 -79.62 -15.18 28.86
CA GLN A 765 -80.33 -13.92 28.94
C GLN A 765 -79.59 -12.80 28.21
N LEU A 766 -78.29 -12.73 28.38
CA LEU A 766 -77.41 -11.74 27.73
C LEU A 766 -77.36 -11.93 26.24
N ALA A 767 -77.25 -13.16 25.77
CA ALA A 767 -77.30 -13.51 24.35
C ALA A 767 -78.66 -13.12 23.69
N ALA A 768 -79.78 -13.40 24.39
CA ALA A 768 -81.11 -13.02 23.91
C ALA A 768 -81.29 -11.50 23.86
N MET A 769 -80.68 -10.76 24.78
CA MET A 769 -80.70 -9.29 24.77
C MET A 769 -79.91 -8.77 23.58
N LEU A 770 -78.69 -9.34 23.25
CA LEU A 770 -77.91 -8.99 22.08
C LEU A 770 -78.71 -9.19 20.81
N ASP A 771 -79.32 -10.41 20.59
CA ASP A 771 -80.07 -10.73 19.41
C ASP A 771 -81.31 -9.81 19.22
N THR A 772 -81.85 -9.23 20.31
CA THR A 772 -82.93 -8.32 20.31
C THR A 772 -82.55 -6.90 19.96
N GLU A 773 -81.42 -6.45 20.50
CA GLU A 773 -80.97 -5.05 20.36
C GLU A 773 -80.07 -4.83 19.15
N LEU A 774 -79.34 -5.86 18.63
CA LEU A 774 -78.42 -5.74 17.49
C LEU A 774 -79.07 -5.08 16.26
N PRO A 775 -80.30 -5.42 15.89
CA PRO A 775 -81.02 -4.76 14.71
C PRO A 775 -81.39 -3.32 14.98
N LEU A 776 -81.32 -2.84 16.25
CA LEU A 776 -81.74 -1.49 16.65
C LEU A 776 -80.55 -0.51 16.71
N TYR A 777 -79.30 -1.02 16.64
CA TYR A 777 -78.10 -0.16 16.68
C TYR A 777 -77.95 0.69 15.40
N THR A 778 -77.52 1.92 15.55
CA THR A 778 -77.27 2.81 14.40
C THR A 778 -75.99 2.37 13.68
N LYS A 779 -75.76 2.90 12.47
CA LYS A 779 -74.55 2.60 11.70
C LYS A 779 -73.27 3.05 12.44
N GLU A 780 -73.39 4.24 13.01
CA GLU A 780 -72.28 4.83 13.81
C GLU A 780 -71.97 3.95 15.04
N GLN A 781 -72.95 3.40 15.70
CA GLN A 781 -72.78 2.48 16.79
C GLN A 781 -72.17 1.16 16.35
N LEU A 782 -72.61 0.60 15.22
CA LEU A 782 -72.02 -0.65 14.72
C LEU A 782 -70.57 -0.47 14.27
N VAL A 783 -70.21 0.66 13.72
CA VAL A 783 -68.79 1.00 13.40
C VAL A 783 -67.98 1.14 14.69
N LEU A 784 -68.52 1.86 15.70
CA LEU A 784 -67.85 1.97 16.99
C LEU A 784 -67.61 0.60 17.65
N TYR A 785 -68.63 -0.26 17.64
CA TYR A 785 -68.50 -1.60 18.19
C TYR A 785 -67.58 -2.52 17.41
N TYR A 786 -67.46 -2.31 16.08
CA TYR A 786 -66.46 -2.97 15.29
C TYR A 786 -65.04 -2.57 15.76
N ASP A 787 -64.83 -1.28 16.00
CA ASP A 787 -63.49 -0.77 16.39
C ASP A 787 -63.15 -1.04 17.87
N GLU A 788 -64.14 -1.11 18.78
CA GLU A 788 -63.92 -1.18 20.24
C GLU A 788 -64.26 -2.55 20.84
N VAL A 789 -65.07 -3.37 20.20
CA VAL A 789 -65.55 -4.66 20.74
C VAL A 789 -64.97 -5.86 20.05
N LEU A 790 -64.61 -5.75 18.74
CA LEU A 790 -63.86 -6.82 18.09
C LEU A 790 -62.42 -6.82 18.63
N GLU A 791 -62.01 -7.95 19.11
CA GLU A 791 -60.62 -8.21 19.42
C GLU A 791 -59.91 -8.66 18.17
N PHE A 792 -58.76 -8.03 17.90
CA PHE A 792 -57.85 -8.36 16.82
C PHE A 792 -56.56 -8.90 17.38
N SER A 793 -55.85 -9.69 16.62
CA SER A 793 -54.51 -10.10 16.96
C SER A 793 -53.56 -8.90 16.92
N ASP A 794 -52.68 -8.79 17.88
CA ASP A 794 -51.57 -7.85 17.88
C ASP A 794 -50.42 -8.29 16.96
N SER A 795 -50.52 -9.53 16.40
CA SER A 795 -49.56 -10.06 15.44
C SER A 795 -50.03 -9.75 14.02
N THR A 796 -49.18 -10.09 13.05
CA THR A 796 -49.49 -10.03 11.63
C THR A 796 -49.33 -11.42 10.99
N TYR A 797 -49.89 -11.61 9.79
CA TYR A 797 -49.75 -12.87 9.05
C TYR A 797 -48.27 -13.22 8.84
N GLU A 798 -47.44 -12.22 8.48
CA GLU A 798 -46.00 -12.37 8.24
C GLU A 798 -45.22 -12.66 9.55
N LYS A 799 -45.56 -11.97 10.63
CA LYS A 799 -44.96 -12.27 11.94
C LYS A 799 -45.26 -13.70 12.42
N ASN A 800 -46.51 -14.19 12.19
CA ASN A 800 -46.86 -15.56 12.52
C ASN A 800 -46.10 -16.58 11.69
N LEU A 801 -45.98 -16.35 10.38
CA LEU A 801 -45.18 -17.21 9.48
C LEU A 801 -43.68 -17.22 9.91
N LYS A 802 -43.15 -16.04 10.25
CA LYS A 802 -41.76 -15.92 10.78
C LYS A 802 -41.63 -16.70 12.08
N ALA A 803 -42.55 -16.55 13.05
CA ALA A 803 -42.49 -17.26 14.34
C ALA A 803 -42.58 -18.80 14.16
N LEU A 804 -43.30 -19.24 13.11
CA LEU A 804 -43.38 -20.65 12.73
C LEU A 804 -42.12 -21.12 11.95
N GLY A 805 -41.20 -20.24 11.59
CA GLY A 805 -40.01 -20.60 10.83
C GLY A 805 -40.30 -20.90 9.35
N TYR A 806 -41.32 -20.26 8.79
CA TYR A 806 -41.60 -20.35 7.34
C TYR A 806 -40.72 -19.42 6.57
N VAL A 807 -39.84 -19.98 5.73
CA VAL A 807 -38.87 -19.26 4.93
C VAL A 807 -38.91 -19.80 3.48
N ASP A 808 -38.77 -18.91 2.51
CA ASP A 808 -38.58 -19.27 1.10
C ASP A 808 -37.07 -19.37 0.79
N LEU A 809 -36.63 -20.54 0.34
CA LEU A 809 -35.22 -20.75 -0.08
C LEU A 809 -34.81 -19.87 -1.25
N ASP A 810 -35.80 -19.44 -2.08
CA ASP A 810 -35.49 -18.58 -3.23
C ASP A 810 -35.36 -17.09 -2.84
N ASP A 811 -35.78 -16.71 -1.62
CA ASP A 811 -35.78 -15.34 -1.14
C ASP A 811 -34.94 -15.25 0.15
N PRO A 812 -33.60 -15.09 0.02
CA PRO A 812 -32.72 -14.98 1.18
C PRO A 812 -32.86 -13.61 1.86
N ALA A 813 -32.62 -13.56 3.17
CA ALA A 813 -32.58 -12.33 3.96
C ALA A 813 -31.30 -11.54 3.68
N SER A 814 -30.18 -12.24 3.40
CA SER A 814 -28.96 -11.60 2.90
C SER A 814 -28.17 -12.52 1.98
N ILE A 815 -27.33 -11.91 1.13
CA ILE A 815 -26.39 -12.59 0.24
C ILE A 815 -25.00 -12.09 0.56
N ASN A 816 -24.12 -12.98 1.00
CA ASN A 816 -22.72 -12.69 1.30
C ASN A 816 -21.83 -13.17 0.14
N LEU A 817 -21.13 -12.23 -0.50
CA LEU A 817 -20.23 -12.48 -1.62
C LEU A 817 -18.78 -12.37 -1.16
N TYR A 818 -18.02 -13.45 -1.23
CA TYR A 818 -16.62 -13.53 -0.82
C TYR A 818 -15.71 -13.39 -2.03
N ALA A 819 -14.86 -12.36 -2.04
CA ALA A 819 -13.84 -12.13 -3.06
C ALA A 819 -12.48 -12.64 -2.58
N ALA A 820 -11.62 -13.10 -3.48
CA ALA A 820 -10.25 -13.53 -3.11
C ALA A 820 -9.26 -12.36 -3.06
N SER A 821 -9.56 -11.23 -3.69
CA SER A 821 -8.71 -10.04 -3.71
C SER A 821 -9.53 -8.77 -3.93
N PHE A 822 -8.91 -7.60 -3.70
CA PHE A 822 -9.57 -6.31 -4.00
C PHE A 822 -9.89 -6.14 -5.49
N GLU A 823 -9.00 -6.62 -6.39
CA GLU A 823 -9.29 -6.57 -7.84
C GLU A 823 -10.53 -7.39 -8.19
N GLN A 824 -10.70 -8.54 -7.54
CA GLN A 824 -11.90 -9.38 -7.73
C GLN A 824 -13.13 -8.75 -7.10
N LYS A 825 -13.00 -8.09 -5.94
CA LYS A 825 -14.07 -7.33 -5.33
C LYS A 825 -14.56 -6.21 -6.25
N ASP A 826 -13.65 -5.45 -6.87
CA ASP A 826 -14.00 -4.41 -7.84
C ASP A 826 -14.80 -4.98 -9.04
N ILE A 827 -14.49 -6.22 -9.47
CA ILE A 827 -15.25 -6.92 -10.51
C ILE A 827 -16.66 -7.25 -10.03
N ILE A 828 -16.82 -7.72 -8.78
CA ILE A 828 -18.13 -7.99 -8.19
C ILE A 828 -18.97 -6.70 -8.12
N GLU A 829 -18.37 -5.60 -7.66
CA GLU A 829 -19.04 -4.29 -7.61
C GLU A 829 -19.45 -3.79 -9.00
N ALA A 830 -18.55 -3.93 -9.98
CA ALA A 830 -18.86 -3.58 -11.36
C ALA A 830 -20.03 -4.43 -11.94
N ALA A 831 -20.10 -5.72 -11.56
CA ALA A 831 -21.20 -6.59 -11.99
C ALA A 831 -22.54 -6.22 -11.34
N ILE A 832 -22.53 -5.79 -10.07
CA ILE A 832 -23.76 -5.27 -9.41
C ILE A 832 -24.20 -3.96 -10.08
N LEU A 833 -23.28 -3.07 -10.42
CA LEU A 833 -23.60 -1.84 -11.15
C LEU A 833 -24.19 -2.15 -12.55
N ASP A 834 -23.58 -3.09 -13.28
CA ASP A 834 -24.10 -3.53 -14.60
C ASP A 834 -25.47 -4.20 -14.50
N TYR A 835 -25.73 -4.96 -13.43
CA TYR A 835 -27.05 -5.50 -13.12
C TYR A 835 -28.06 -4.38 -12.90
N ASN A 836 -27.72 -3.39 -12.06
CA ASN A 836 -28.58 -2.26 -11.72
C ASN A 836 -28.91 -1.37 -12.93
N GLU A 837 -28.05 -1.31 -13.95
CA GLU A 837 -28.34 -0.61 -15.20
C GLU A 837 -29.37 -1.33 -16.07
N LYS A 838 -29.54 -2.65 -15.92
CA LYS A 838 -30.39 -3.52 -16.76
C LYS A 838 -31.74 -3.81 -16.17
N VAL A 839 -31.95 -3.58 -14.89
CA VAL A 839 -33.17 -3.92 -14.17
C VAL A 839 -33.97 -2.65 -13.82
N PRO A 840 -35.32 -2.80 -13.60
CA PRO A 840 -36.14 -1.71 -13.07
C PRO A 840 -35.70 -1.25 -11.69
N ASP A 841 -36.05 -0.01 -11.29
CA ASP A 841 -35.65 0.57 -10.02
C ASP A 841 -36.00 -0.29 -8.79
N LEU A 842 -37.12 -1.00 -8.81
CA LEU A 842 -37.53 -1.90 -7.71
C LEU A 842 -36.69 -3.18 -7.57
N GLN A 843 -35.84 -3.49 -8.53
CA GLN A 843 -34.99 -4.68 -8.53
C GLN A 843 -33.50 -4.31 -8.38
N LYS A 844 -33.21 -3.03 -8.21
CA LYS A 844 -31.83 -2.57 -7.98
C LYS A 844 -31.33 -3.01 -6.63
N ILE A 845 -30.05 -3.34 -6.58
CA ILE A 845 -29.35 -3.77 -5.37
C ILE A 845 -28.49 -2.61 -4.85
N THR A 846 -28.69 -2.27 -3.59
CA THR A 846 -27.86 -1.34 -2.83
C THR A 846 -27.11 -2.08 -1.73
N TYR A 847 -25.90 -1.65 -1.42
CA TYR A 847 -25.06 -2.26 -0.41
C TYR A 847 -24.07 -1.24 0.17
N THR A 848 -23.52 -1.54 1.36
CA THR A 848 -22.44 -0.76 1.96
C THR A 848 -21.13 -1.56 1.93
N ASP A 849 -20.09 -0.96 1.37
CA ASP A 849 -18.74 -1.53 1.38
C ASP A 849 -17.96 -1.08 2.62
N TYR A 850 -18.15 -1.76 3.74
CA TYR A 850 -17.47 -1.46 5.01
C TYR A 850 -15.96 -1.64 4.92
N VAL A 851 -15.52 -2.69 4.22
CA VAL A 851 -14.09 -3.01 4.08
C VAL A 851 -13.38 -1.96 3.22
N GLY A 852 -13.99 -1.55 2.11
CA GLY A 852 -13.46 -0.49 1.26
C GLY A 852 -13.33 0.85 1.99
N LEU A 853 -14.32 1.23 2.79
CA LEU A 853 -14.30 2.44 3.60
C LEU A 853 -13.17 2.43 4.64
N MET A 854 -12.98 1.35 5.36
CA MET A 854 -11.90 1.20 6.33
C MET A 854 -10.53 1.21 5.65
N MET A 855 -10.38 0.45 4.56
CA MET A 855 -9.11 0.27 3.87
C MET A 855 -8.64 1.51 3.11
N SER A 856 -9.55 2.33 2.58
CA SER A 856 -9.19 3.59 1.92
C SER A 856 -8.46 4.53 2.86
N SER A 857 -8.90 4.61 4.11
CA SER A 857 -8.26 5.41 5.16
C SER A 857 -6.87 4.90 5.52
N ILE A 858 -6.70 3.58 5.69
CA ILE A 858 -5.42 2.94 5.97
C ILE A 858 -4.43 3.15 4.82
N THR A 859 -4.88 2.93 3.59
CA THR A 859 -4.05 3.11 2.38
C THR A 859 -3.58 4.56 2.24
N THR A 860 -4.43 5.53 2.55
CA THR A 860 -4.09 6.97 2.53
C THR A 860 -2.99 7.29 3.53
N ILE A 861 -3.08 6.77 4.77
CA ILE A 861 -2.05 6.96 5.81
C ILE A 861 -0.72 6.34 5.38
N ILE A 862 -0.74 5.12 4.83
CA ILE A 862 0.46 4.42 4.37
C ILE A 862 1.13 5.19 3.23
N ASN A 863 0.35 5.66 2.26
CA ASN A 863 0.87 6.46 1.15
C ASN A 863 1.49 7.77 1.65
N ALA A 864 0.86 8.44 2.61
CA ALA A 864 1.40 9.66 3.22
C ALA A 864 2.75 9.39 3.91
N ILE A 865 2.86 8.33 4.71
CA ILE A 865 4.12 7.92 5.35
C ILE A 865 5.18 7.59 4.29
N THR A 866 4.81 6.83 3.27
CA THR A 866 5.72 6.45 2.18
C THR A 866 6.24 7.67 1.43
N TYR A 867 5.41 8.66 1.12
CA TYR A 867 5.84 9.90 0.47
C TYR A 867 6.80 10.72 1.33
N VAL A 868 6.55 10.81 2.64
CA VAL A 868 7.47 11.48 3.57
C VAL A 868 8.82 10.75 3.61
N LEU A 869 8.83 9.43 3.67
CA LEU A 869 10.05 8.64 3.64
C LEU A 869 10.81 8.81 2.32
N ILE A 870 10.13 8.82 1.18
CA ILE A 870 10.73 9.09 -0.14
C ILE A 870 11.37 10.48 -0.18
N ALA A 871 10.74 11.50 0.42
CA ALA A 871 11.29 12.85 0.48
C ALA A 871 12.61 12.90 1.28
N PHE A 872 12.69 12.25 2.44
CA PHE A 872 13.94 12.15 3.21
C PHE A 872 15.04 11.44 2.44
N VAL A 873 14.68 10.40 1.72
CA VAL A 873 15.58 9.64 0.85
C VAL A 873 16.12 10.48 -0.28
N ALA A 874 15.29 11.28 -0.94
CA ALA A 874 15.72 12.17 -2.02
C ALA A 874 16.79 13.15 -1.53
N ILE A 875 16.66 13.67 -0.30
CA ILE A 875 17.68 14.52 0.32
C ILE A 875 18.99 13.76 0.51
N SER A 876 18.93 12.54 1.02
CA SER A 876 20.12 11.69 1.22
C SER A 876 20.86 11.41 -0.09
N LEU A 877 20.12 11.16 -1.18
CA LEU A 877 20.70 11.00 -2.53
C LEU A 877 21.41 12.23 -3.03
N ILE A 878 20.82 13.40 -2.83
CA ILE A 878 21.45 14.68 -3.23
C ILE A 878 22.76 14.85 -2.49
N VAL A 879 22.78 14.64 -1.18
CA VAL A 879 23.99 14.75 -0.35
C VAL A 879 25.06 13.75 -0.81
N SER A 880 24.67 12.49 -1.06
CA SER A 880 25.59 11.46 -1.56
C SER A 880 26.16 11.84 -2.94
N SER A 881 25.33 12.37 -3.84
CA SER A 881 25.76 12.84 -5.17
C SER A 881 26.77 14.00 -5.07
N ILE A 882 26.51 14.97 -4.20
CA ILE A 882 27.44 16.10 -3.96
C ILE A 882 28.76 15.58 -3.41
N MET A 883 28.74 14.67 -2.45
CA MET A 883 29.94 14.07 -1.86
C MET A 883 30.79 13.37 -2.92
N ILE A 884 30.18 12.56 -3.77
CA ILE A 884 30.88 11.89 -4.89
C ILE A 884 31.49 12.94 -5.84
N GLY A 885 30.76 14.00 -6.14
CA GLY A 885 31.26 15.11 -6.97
C GLY A 885 32.49 15.78 -6.40
N VAL A 886 32.50 16.06 -5.08
CA VAL A 886 33.63 16.66 -4.37
C VAL A 886 34.84 15.72 -4.36
N ILE A 887 34.66 14.43 -4.04
CA ILE A 887 35.73 13.44 -4.04
C ILE A 887 36.33 13.27 -5.43
N THR A 888 35.50 13.26 -6.47
CA THR A 888 35.95 13.19 -7.87
C THR A 888 36.75 14.44 -8.24
N LEU A 889 36.34 15.63 -7.79
CA LEU A 889 37.05 16.88 -8.02
C LEU A 889 38.44 16.87 -7.37
N ILE A 890 38.55 16.37 -6.14
CA ILE A 890 39.84 16.21 -5.44
C ILE A 890 40.71 15.21 -6.23
N SER A 891 40.14 14.11 -6.71
CA SER A 891 40.88 13.14 -7.53
C SER A 891 41.41 13.75 -8.82
N VAL A 892 40.69 14.66 -9.46
CA VAL A 892 41.16 15.41 -10.62
C VAL A 892 42.33 16.34 -10.27
N GLN A 893 42.27 17.01 -9.11
CA GLN A 893 43.36 17.90 -8.68
C GLN A 893 44.67 17.14 -8.41
N GLU A 894 44.59 16.01 -7.72
CA GLU A 894 45.78 15.17 -7.45
C GLU A 894 46.38 14.57 -8.74
N ARG A 895 45.64 14.41 -9.78
CA ARG A 895 46.06 13.83 -11.07
C ARG A 895 46.38 14.87 -12.12
N THR A 896 46.52 16.14 -11.73
CA THR A 896 46.77 17.25 -12.66
C THR A 896 47.99 16.97 -13.54
N LYS A 897 49.12 16.42 -12.99
CA LYS A 897 50.30 16.05 -13.76
C LYS A 897 50.02 14.93 -14.78
N GLU A 898 49.28 13.88 -14.42
CA GLU A 898 48.91 12.80 -15.35
C GLU A 898 48.03 13.35 -16.51
N ILE A 899 47.11 14.26 -16.20
CA ILE A 899 46.27 14.93 -17.20
C ILE A 899 47.14 15.75 -18.12
N GLY A 900 48.11 16.46 -17.58
CA GLY A 900 49.13 17.23 -18.35
C GLY A 900 49.90 16.37 -19.36
N ILE A 901 50.41 15.21 -18.89
CA ILE A 901 51.09 14.23 -19.74
C ILE A 901 50.16 13.72 -20.87
N LEU A 902 48.95 13.31 -20.58
CA LEU A 902 47.99 12.85 -21.55
C LEU A 902 47.70 13.94 -22.62
N ARG A 903 47.49 15.17 -22.19
CA ARG A 903 47.24 16.32 -23.07
C ARG A 903 48.45 16.67 -23.95
N ALA A 904 49.66 16.59 -23.36
CA ALA A 904 50.88 16.82 -24.10
C ALA A 904 51.17 15.80 -25.21
N ILE A 905 50.78 14.54 -24.98
CA ILE A 905 50.85 13.45 -25.99
C ILE A 905 49.72 13.57 -27.03
N GLY A 906 48.80 14.51 -26.89
CA GLY A 906 47.72 14.74 -27.86
C GLY A 906 46.36 14.14 -27.49
N ALA A 907 46.11 13.83 -26.24
CA ALA A 907 44.78 13.45 -25.79
C ALA A 907 43.80 14.60 -25.98
N SER A 908 42.69 14.38 -26.65
CA SER A 908 41.64 15.37 -26.84
C SER A 908 40.92 15.66 -25.50
N LYS A 909 40.33 16.85 -25.36
CA LYS A 909 39.48 17.19 -24.19
C LYS A 909 38.41 16.14 -23.97
N ARG A 910 37.85 15.57 -25.08
CA ARG A 910 36.83 14.52 -25.01
C ARG A 910 37.39 13.20 -24.46
N ASN A 911 38.61 12.83 -24.85
CA ASN A 911 39.23 11.60 -24.33
C ASN A 911 39.50 11.67 -22.82
N VAL A 912 39.98 12.82 -22.33
CA VAL A 912 40.19 13.06 -20.89
C VAL A 912 38.85 13.01 -20.15
N SER A 913 37.84 13.72 -20.63
CA SER A 913 36.51 13.71 -20.02
C SER A 913 35.90 12.31 -20.02
N SER A 914 36.04 11.56 -21.14
CA SER A 914 35.52 10.16 -21.21
C SER A 914 36.18 9.23 -20.22
N MET A 915 37.46 9.41 -19.93
CA MET A 915 38.17 8.60 -18.93
C MET A 915 37.64 8.85 -17.52
N PHE A 916 37.42 10.12 -17.14
CA PHE A 916 36.84 10.45 -15.84
C PHE A 916 35.35 10.05 -15.74
N ASN A 917 34.57 10.18 -16.80
CA ASN A 917 33.19 9.69 -16.83
C ASN A 917 33.13 8.15 -16.70
N ALA A 918 34.07 7.42 -17.34
CA ALA A 918 34.17 5.98 -17.14
C ALA A 918 34.50 5.62 -15.66
N GLU A 919 35.35 6.41 -15.01
CA GLU A 919 35.67 6.26 -13.58
C GLU A 919 34.41 6.45 -12.72
N THR A 920 33.59 7.47 -12.99
CA THR A 920 32.34 7.72 -12.24
C THR A 920 31.30 6.62 -12.47
N VAL A 921 31.19 6.07 -13.69
CA VAL A 921 30.32 4.92 -13.98
C VAL A 921 30.73 3.70 -13.15
N ILE A 922 32.04 3.39 -13.10
CA ILE A 922 32.54 2.26 -12.31
C ILE A 922 32.26 2.46 -10.81
N ILE A 923 32.52 3.67 -10.29
CA ILE A 923 32.25 4.02 -8.89
C ILE A 923 30.76 3.90 -8.60
N GLY A 924 29.89 4.40 -9.47
CA GLY A 924 28.44 4.31 -9.34
C GLY A 924 27.93 2.88 -9.31
N PHE A 925 28.44 2.05 -10.22
CA PHE A 925 28.08 0.63 -10.26
C PHE A 925 28.55 -0.10 -8.98
N THR A 926 29.80 0.12 -8.55
CA THR A 926 30.32 -0.51 -7.33
C THR A 926 29.61 -0.01 -6.08
N SER A 927 29.29 1.29 -5.99
CA SER A 927 28.52 1.88 -4.88
C SER A 927 27.09 1.32 -4.81
N GLY A 928 26.39 1.25 -5.97
CA GLY A 928 25.05 0.70 -6.07
C GLY A 928 24.99 -0.77 -5.67
N THR A 929 25.89 -1.58 -6.24
CA THR A 929 25.98 -3.01 -5.93
C THR A 929 26.32 -3.25 -4.46
N LEU A 930 27.30 -2.49 -3.91
CA LEU A 930 27.68 -2.58 -2.50
C LEU A 930 26.50 -2.17 -1.60
N GLY A 931 25.78 -1.10 -1.95
CA GLY A 931 24.62 -0.62 -1.20
C GLY A 931 23.52 -1.68 -1.14
N VAL A 932 23.16 -2.30 -2.28
CA VAL A 932 22.18 -3.38 -2.35
C VAL A 932 22.61 -4.60 -1.53
N LEU A 933 23.86 -5.03 -1.66
CA LEU A 933 24.38 -6.18 -0.90
C LEU A 933 24.34 -5.94 0.61
N ILE A 934 24.75 -4.76 1.06
CA ILE A 934 24.67 -4.38 2.48
C ILE A 934 23.23 -4.36 2.95
N THR A 935 22.30 -3.87 2.13
CA THR A 935 20.87 -3.84 2.47
C THR A 935 20.31 -5.26 2.67
N TYR A 936 20.59 -6.20 1.77
CA TYR A 936 20.18 -7.60 1.97
C TYR A 936 20.74 -8.19 3.28
N LEU A 937 21.99 -7.85 3.63
CA LEU A 937 22.59 -8.28 4.91
C LEU A 937 21.92 -7.61 6.11
N LEU A 938 21.53 -6.35 6.00
CA LEU A 938 20.86 -5.60 7.06
C LEU A 938 19.39 -6.00 7.23
N CYS A 939 18.72 -6.48 6.20
CA CYS A 939 17.36 -6.99 6.32
C CYS A 939 17.26 -8.17 7.31
N ILE A 940 18.31 -8.99 7.45
CA ILE A 940 18.31 -10.11 8.41
C ILE A 940 18.13 -9.64 9.86
N PRO A 941 19.00 -8.79 10.44
CA PRO A 941 18.79 -8.30 11.80
C PRO A 941 17.58 -7.37 11.93
N ILE A 942 17.18 -6.65 10.87
CA ILE A 942 16.00 -5.79 10.87
C ILE A 942 14.75 -6.64 11.02
N ASN A 943 14.62 -7.76 10.30
CA ASN A 943 13.49 -8.67 10.44
C ASN A 943 13.42 -9.26 11.86
N ALA A 944 14.55 -9.66 12.43
CA ALA A 944 14.58 -10.12 13.81
C ALA A 944 14.12 -9.04 14.82
N ILE A 945 14.48 -7.77 14.58
CA ILE A 945 14.04 -6.64 15.42
C ILE A 945 12.54 -6.35 15.19
N LEU A 946 12.08 -6.37 13.95
CA LEU A 946 10.67 -6.16 13.61
C LEU A 946 9.81 -7.21 14.31
N HIS A 947 10.13 -8.49 14.17
CA HIS A 947 9.39 -9.57 14.84
C HIS A 947 9.39 -9.43 16.36
N ALA A 948 10.51 -9.00 16.96
CA ALA A 948 10.61 -8.82 18.42
C ALA A 948 9.81 -7.61 18.96
N ILE A 949 9.62 -6.56 18.14
CA ILE A 949 8.91 -5.34 18.56
C ILE A 949 7.41 -5.44 18.26
N THR A 950 7.05 -6.02 17.10
CA THR A 950 5.67 -6.07 16.64
C THR A 950 4.95 -7.35 17.05
N GLU A 951 5.68 -8.38 17.46
CA GLU A 951 5.19 -9.75 17.69
C GLU A 951 4.58 -10.41 16.44
N ILE A 952 4.79 -9.79 15.26
CA ILE A 952 4.24 -10.23 13.98
C ILE A 952 5.33 -10.98 13.19
N ASN A 953 5.21 -12.30 13.08
CA ASN A 953 6.19 -13.14 12.40
C ASN A 953 6.21 -12.97 10.88
N ASN A 954 5.10 -12.54 10.27
CA ASN A 954 4.94 -12.42 8.83
C ASN A 954 5.35 -11.05 8.27
N LEU A 955 5.71 -10.07 9.13
CA LEU A 955 6.18 -8.76 8.70
C LEU A 955 7.68 -8.79 8.40
N ASN A 956 8.06 -8.94 7.13
CA ASN A 956 9.43 -9.04 6.68
C ASN A 956 9.83 -7.88 5.76
N ALA A 957 10.93 -7.20 6.07
CA ALA A 957 11.56 -6.26 5.14
C ALA A 957 12.19 -7.03 3.98
N ILE A 958 11.64 -6.87 2.78
CA ILE A 958 12.06 -7.60 1.56
C ILE A 958 12.38 -6.59 0.47
N LEU A 959 13.60 -6.66 -0.09
CA LEU A 959 13.98 -5.86 -1.24
C LEU A 959 13.76 -6.66 -2.53
N PRO A 960 12.78 -6.33 -3.38
CA PRO A 960 12.56 -7.03 -4.65
C PRO A 960 13.74 -6.87 -5.59
N VAL A 961 14.09 -7.94 -6.31
CA VAL A 961 15.21 -7.94 -7.27
C VAL A 961 15.08 -6.87 -8.36
N PRO A 962 13.90 -6.61 -8.96
CA PRO A 962 13.74 -5.52 -9.92
C PRO A 962 14.08 -4.14 -9.32
N VAL A 963 13.66 -3.87 -8.09
CA VAL A 963 13.96 -2.62 -7.38
C VAL A 963 15.47 -2.50 -7.11
N ALA A 964 16.12 -3.59 -6.70
CA ALA A 964 17.57 -3.64 -6.52
C ALA A 964 18.32 -3.25 -7.81
N ILE A 965 17.92 -3.76 -8.97
CA ILE A 965 18.49 -3.41 -10.27
C ILE A 965 18.28 -1.93 -10.60
N ILE A 966 17.07 -1.41 -10.36
CA ILE A 966 16.74 0.01 -10.56
C ILE A 966 17.62 0.90 -9.67
N LEU A 967 17.82 0.55 -8.41
CA LEU A 967 18.66 1.30 -7.49
C LEU A 967 20.13 1.34 -7.93
N VAL A 968 20.66 0.23 -8.46
CA VAL A 968 22.01 0.23 -9.04
C VAL A 968 22.07 1.15 -10.27
N ALA A 969 21.06 1.13 -11.13
CA ALA A 969 20.99 2.02 -12.29
C ALA A 969 20.91 3.50 -11.88
N ILE A 970 20.08 3.83 -10.86
CA ILE A 970 19.98 5.18 -10.29
C ILE A 970 21.34 5.61 -9.71
N SER A 971 22.04 4.74 -8.99
CA SER A 971 23.38 5.00 -8.48
C SER A 971 24.36 5.39 -9.59
N VAL A 972 24.34 4.66 -10.70
CA VAL A 972 25.18 4.96 -11.86
C VAL A 972 24.83 6.31 -12.49
N ILE A 973 23.54 6.57 -12.67
CA ILE A 973 23.07 7.83 -13.26
C ILE A 973 23.49 9.02 -12.40
N LEU A 974 23.25 8.97 -11.10
CA LEU A 974 23.59 10.05 -10.16
C LEU A 974 25.09 10.32 -10.10
N THR A 975 25.90 9.25 -10.06
CA THR A 975 27.37 9.40 -10.04
C THR A 975 27.91 9.97 -11.33
N VAL A 976 27.32 9.63 -12.48
CA VAL A 976 27.66 10.24 -13.77
C VAL A 976 27.33 11.74 -13.77
N PHE A 977 26.13 12.11 -13.30
CA PHE A 977 25.76 13.53 -13.17
C PHE A 977 26.72 14.29 -12.24
N ALA A 978 27.03 13.74 -11.08
CA ALA A 978 28.00 14.33 -10.13
C ALA A 978 29.40 14.47 -10.74
N GLY A 979 29.79 13.54 -11.61
CA GLY A 979 31.10 13.52 -12.30
C GLY A 979 31.23 14.47 -13.49
N ILE A 980 30.13 15.03 -14.03
CA ILE A 980 30.19 15.90 -15.23
C ILE A 980 31.05 17.16 -14.99
N ILE A 981 30.87 17.81 -13.85
CA ILE A 981 31.64 19.04 -13.52
C ILE A 981 33.12 18.72 -13.34
N PRO A 982 33.55 17.73 -12.51
CA PRO A 982 34.93 17.33 -12.36
C PRO A 982 35.59 16.90 -13.69
N SER A 983 34.88 16.10 -14.51
CA SER A 983 35.43 15.60 -15.77
C SER A 983 35.66 16.73 -16.78
N ARG A 984 34.77 17.72 -16.82
CA ARG A 984 34.97 18.93 -17.67
C ARG A 984 36.11 19.80 -17.13
N SER A 985 36.27 19.92 -15.83
CA SER A 985 37.39 20.62 -15.19
C SER A 985 38.71 19.95 -15.56
N ALA A 986 38.81 18.63 -15.49
CA ALA A 986 39.96 17.84 -15.91
C ALA A 986 40.32 18.10 -17.40
N ALA A 987 39.32 18.08 -18.26
CA ALA A 987 39.51 18.29 -19.71
C ALA A 987 39.98 19.71 -20.08
N LYS A 988 39.72 20.72 -19.22
CA LYS A 988 40.10 22.12 -19.47
C LYS A 988 41.50 22.48 -18.95
N LYS A 989 42.16 21.57 -18.19
CA LYS A 989 43.54 21.83 -17.64
C LYS A 989 44.49 22.09 -18.78
N ASP A 990 45.28 23.18 -18.61
CA ASP A 990 46.37 23.53 -19.54
C ASP A 990 47.53 22.56 -19.38
N PRO A 991 48.03 21.95 -20.46
CA PRO A 991 49.11 20.95 -20.39
C PRO A 991 50.42 21.51 -19.84
N VAL A 992 50.78 22.75 -20.16
CA VAL A 992 52.06 23.37 -19.69
C VAL A 992 52.02 23.64 -18.18
N VAL A 993 50.89 24.21 -17.70
CA VAL A 993 50.68 24.48 -16.28
C VAL A 993 50.59 23.16 -15.51
N ALA A 994 49.87 22.16 -16.04
CA ALA A 994 49.75 20.88 -15.42
C ALA A 994 51.03 20.05 -15.29
N LEU A 995 51.99 20.23 -16.24
CA LEU A 995 53.28 19.56 -16.18
C LEU A 995 54.25 20.25 -15.24
N ARG A 996 54.07 21.55 -14.93
CA ARG A 996 54.92 22.34 -13.99
C ARG A 996 54.44 22.26 -12.54
N THR A 997 53.23 21.77 -12.28
CA THR A 997 52.78 21.53 -10.89
C THR A 997 53.57 20.36 -10.27
N GLU A 998 54.29 20.61 -9.20
CA GLU A 998 54.99 19.57 -8.39
C GLU A 998 53.99 18.63 -7.67
#